data_dc6d397d83cd1fa73c980db26b3b059d
#
_entry.id   dc6d397d83cd1fa73c980db26b3b059d
#
_cell.length_a   1.000
_cell.length_b   1.000
_cell.length_c   1.000
_cell.angle_alpha   90.00
_cell.angle_beta   90.00
_cell.angle_gamma   90.00
#
_symmetry.space_group_name_H-M   'P 1'
#
loop_
_entity.id
_entity.type
_entity.pdbx_description
1 polymer ?
#
loop_
_entity_poly.entity_id
_entity_poly.type
_entity_poly.pdbx_seq_one_letter_code
_entity_poly.pdbx_strand_id
1 'polypeptide(L)'
;MKHNHILTSLMMAALAAMPATAQISLVNPVPQKVVSTGKFLNTLPKTWKIVTNEQSNNEVYETALVMLEKAKVSPLYKSKYTLTLGVKGDKCISKVAKLIPNHAEGYYLNISEKGIVIAGADKAGLIYGVQTLLQSMAEGKLECCTVTDWPDVPFRGTVEGFYGTPWSHKARLSQIEFYGRNKMNVYIYGPKDDPYHRDHWRVAYPDAEAKRIQELNECAKKNNVNFYWAIHPGVDIKWNDADRDALIAKFEKMYALGIRSFAVFFDDIWGEGAKGDKQAELLNYVDNNFVKKHHDVSPLIMCPTEYNRSWANDAGGYLRTLGTKMNKSIQIMWTGNSVVHCIDKESMEWINQRIDRKAYIWWNFPVSDFVRDHILLGPAYGNGLDIANDVSGFVSNPMEHAEASKISLYGIADYTWNMKAYDYQRDWEKGLKAVLPDNYEALRTFALYNKDLGPNGHGFRREEGDELKSIAEGALKSDPKSLQQLTIKCYELRMAVDELLADNTNPELKRELRPWLLQGKNVADYGIATCIMAMNQLYPNNAGFPKFDMAYKQAHALQVQMYELENSDVRHALQPGIKVATKVLLPTLNKLFSQTVDAYNKANGTQLDNSSEYNPFKIVTDVPQLALQPISVRGNDVTVSPSLEVIKWPKNAAFTIEGDRDITFAGMEFNLGKADVAKCFKLELFTKGAWKEVSLLHYKADDPVIHTGNELGGMQASKLRITNISGTEQQVYFKNFKFIKR
;
A
#
# COMPACT_ATOMS: atom_id res chain seq x y z
N MET A 1 -27.81 34.75 10.81
CA MET A 1 -27.67 34.48 9.38
C MET A 1 -27.07 35.69 8.64
N LYS A 2 -25.86 36.17 8.97
CA LYS A 2 -25.16 37.24 8.20
C LYS A 2 -23.63 37.22 8.37
N HIS A 3 -23.04 36.12 8.85
CA HIS A 3 -21.58 36.02 9.04
C HIS A 3 -20.88 34.93 8.21
N ASN A 4 -21.62 34.18 7.36
CA ASN A 4 -21.04 33.13 6.51
C ASN A 4 -20.56 33.60 5.12
N HIS A 5 -20.68 34.88 4.78
CA HIS A 5 -20.31 35.36 3.44
C HIS A 5 -18.92 36.05 3.35
N ILE A 6 -18.18 36.19 4.47
CA ILE A 6 -16.87 36.88 4.44
C ILE A 6 -15.70 35.88 4.29
N LEU A 7 -15.85 34.63 4.71
CA LEU A 7 -14.81 33.59 4.49
C LEU A 7 -14.79 33.00 3.09
N THR A 8 -15.92 33.02 2.37
CA THR A 8 -16.02 32.53 0.99
C THR A 8 -15.44 33.49 -0.05
N SER A 9 -15.32 34.78 0.28
CA SER A 9 -14.84 35.80 -0.69
C SER A 9 -13.32 35.97 -0.75
N LEU A 10 -12.57 35.38 0.18
CA LEU A 10 -11.09 35.46 0.17
C LEU A 10 -10.42 34.23 -0.48
N MET A 11 -11.14 33.16 -0.76
CA MET A 11 -10.62 32.00 -1.47
C MET A 11 -10.71 32.08 -3.00
N MET A 12 -11.46 33.03 -3.58
CA MET A 12 -11.62 33.15 -5.04
C MET A 12 -10.58 34.04 -5.75
N ALA A 13 -9.60 34.59 -5.07
CA ALA A 13 -8.65 35.53 -5.68
C ALA A 13 -7.25 34.96 -5.96
N ALA A 14 -7.00 33.67 -5.82
CA ALA A 14 -5.69 33.05 -6.09
C ALA A 14 -5.70 32.06 -7.26
N LEU A 15 -6.65 32.14 -8.18
CA LEU A 15 -6.52 31.55 -9.51
C LEU A 15 -5.63 32.46 -10.36
N ALA A 16 -4.36 32.58 -9.98
CA ALA A 16 -3.32 33.13 -10.84
C ALA A 16 -3.21 32.20 -12.07
N ALA A 17 -3.35 32.78 -13.25
CA ALA A 17 -3.20 32.13 -14.54
C ALA A 17 -1.93 31.27 -14.53
N MET A 18 -2.07 29.94 -14.42
CA MET A 18 -0.99 29.03 -14.76
C MET A 18 -0.61 29.31 -16.21
N PRO A 19 0.68 29.38 -16.56
CA PRO A 19 1.08 29.44 -17.95
C PRO A 19 0.43 28.24 -18.65
N ALA A 20 -0.12 28.44 -19.84
CA ALA A 20 -0.72 27.40 -20.66
C ALA A 20 0.33 26.30 -20.86
N THR A 21 0.35 25.32 -19.97
CA THR A 21 1.16 24.12 -20.15
C THR A 21 0.64 23.40 -21.38
N ALA A 22 1.54 22.96 -22.25
CA ALA A 22 1.17 22.23 -23.44
C ALA A 22 0.25 21.06 -23.02
N GLN A 23 -0.92 20.93 -23.63
CA GLN A 23 -1.95 19.93 -23.27
C GLN A 23 -1.37 18.49 -23.27
N ILE A 24 -0.41 18.25 -24.16
CA ILE A 24 0.30 16.96 -24.24
C ILE A 24 1.16 16.67 -22.99
N SER A 25 1.48 17.68 -22.17
CA SER A 25 2.18 17.49 -20.89
C SER A 25 1.31 16.86 -19.80
N LEU A 26 -0.01 16.78 -20.05
CA LEU A 26 -0.96 16.12 -19.15
C LEU A 26 -1.05 14.61 -19.40
N VAL A 27 -0.50 14.13 -20.49
CA VAL A 27 -0.47 12.70 -20.83
C VAL A 27 0.35 11.92 -19.81
N ASN A 28 -0.12 10.75 -19.45
CA ASN A 28 0.60 9.80 -18.61
C ASN A 28 0.77 8.45 -19.33
N PRO A 29 1.96 7.92 -19.37
CA PRO A 29 3.26 8.49 -18.99
C PRO A 29 3.66 9.71 -19.84
N VAL A 30 4.51 10.59 -19.27
CA VAL A 30 5.05 11.76 -19.98
C VAL A 30 5.94 11.32 -21.13
N PRO A 31 5.67 11.76 -22.38
CA PRO A 31 6.46 11.33 -23.52
C PRO A 31 7.92 11.79 -23.46
N GLN A 32 8.83 11.00 -24.07
CA GLN A 32 10.26 11.30 -24.15
C GLN A 32 10.55 12.63 -24.87
N LYS A 33 9.83 12.91 -25.97
CA LYS A 33 10.03 14.13 -26.74
C LYS A 33 8.73 14.64 -27.33
N VAL A 34 8.44 15.91 -27.06
CA VAL A 34 7.30 16.64 -27.61
C VAL A 34 7.77 17.92 -28.28
N VAL A 35 7.28 18.19 -29.49
CA VAL A 35 7.47 19.46 -30.17
C VAL A 35 6.11 20.05 -30.49
N SER A 36 5.70 21.04 -29.69
CA SER A 36 4.46 21.77 -29.87
C SER A 36 4.59 22.80 -31.00
N THR A 37 3.50 23.01 -31.73
CA THR A 37 3.39 24.11 -32.71
C THR A 37 2.71 25.33 -32.11
N GLY A 38 2.19 25.27 -30.90
CA GLY A 38 1.38 26.30 -30.25
C GLY A 38 -0.02 26.47 -30.85
N LYS A 39 -0.39 25.66 -31.84
CA LYS A 39 -1.74 25.69 -32.45
C LYS A 39 -2.64 24.63 -31.83
N PHE A 40 -3.92 24.93 -31.77
CA PHE A 40 -4.94 24.02 -31.22
C PHE A 40 -6.10 23.81 -32.20
N LEU A 41 -6.59 22.60 -32.27
CA LEU A 41 -7.89 22.28 -32.84
C LEU A 41 -8.94 22.52 -31.76
N ASN A 42 -9.62 23.67 -31.83
CA ASN A 42 -10.60 24.09 -30.83
C ASN A 42 -11.92 23.28 -30.90
N THR A 43 -12.14 22.60 -32.00
CA THR A 43 -13.28 21.69 -32.20
C THR A 43 -12.77 20.41 -32.86
N LEU A 44 -12.85 19.33 -32.14
CA LEU A 44 -12.44 18.02 -32.66
C LEU A 44 -13.45 17.54 -33.71
N PRO A 45 -12.97 17.14 -34.90
CA PRO A 45 -13.85 16.50 -35.90
C PRO A 45 -14.47 15.24 -35.31
N LYS A 46 -15.80 15.12 -35.30
CA LYS A 46 -16.51 13.96 -34.79
C LYS A 46 -16.32 12.70 -35.64
N THR A 47 -15.90 12.89 -36.89
CA THR A 47 -15.70 11.80 -37.84
C THR A 47 -14.31 11.87 -38.44
N TRP A 48 -13.62 10.75 -38.51
CA TRP A 48 -12.28 10.63 -39.07
C TRP A 48 -12.25 9.55 -40.15
N LYS A 49 -11.50 9.81 -41.24
CA LYS A 49 -11.16 8.74 -42.20
C LYS A 49 -9.96 7.97 -41.66
N ILE A 50 -10.15 6.69 -41.38
CA ILE A 50 -9.05 5.83 -40.93
C ILE A 50 -8.33 5.30 -42.15
N VAL A 51 -7.00 5.43 -42.15
CA VAL A 51 -6.07 4.93 -43.18
C VAL A 51 -5.09 3.97 -42.50
N THR A 52 -5.07 2.73 -42.93
CA THR A 52 -4.18 1.69 -42.42
C THR A 52 -3.72 0.79 -43.59
N ASN A 53 -2.78 -0.09 -43.31
CA ASN A 53 -2.33 -1.08 -44.28
C ASN A 53 -3.14 -2.36 -44.10
N GLU A 54 -3.93 -2.75 -45.13
CA GLU A 54 -4.85 -3.88 -45.06
C GLU A 54 -4.16 -5.24 -44.79
N GLN A 55 -2.86 -5.34 -45.03
CA GLN A 55 -2.10 -6.59 -44.87
C GLN A 55 -1.43 -6.76 -43.50
N SER A 56 -1.36 -5.72 -42.68
CA SER A 56 -0.46 -5.69 -41.54
C SER A 56 -1.10 -5.78 -40.18
N ASN A 57 -2.23 -6.37 -39.97
CA ASN A 57 -2.67 -6.62 -38.59
C ASN A 57 -4.09 -6.18 -38.24
N ASN A 58 -5.03 -6.99 -38.59
CA ASN A 58 -6.45 -6.77 -38.19
C ASN A 58 -6.58 -6.60 -36.67
N GLU A 59 -5.86 -7.35 -35.85
CA GLU A 59 -5.98 -7.32 -34.39
C GLU A 59 -5.59 -5.97 -33.77
N VAL A 60 -4.47 -5.39 -34.21
CA VAL A 60 -4.00 -4.07 -33.72
C VAL A 60 -4.93 -2.97 -34.22
N TYR A 61 -5.35 -3.06 -35.46
CA TYR A 61 -6.28 -2.12 -36.05
C TYR A 61 -7.64 -2.16 -35.35
N GLU A 62 -8.17 -3.34 -35.08
CA GLU A 62 -9.42 -3.52 -34.34
C GLU A 62 -9.32 -3.00 -32.90
N THR A 63 -8.20 -3.28 -32.24
CA THR A 63 -7.93 -2.74 -30.89
C THR A 63 -7.89 -1.22 -30.90
N ALA A 64 -7.22 -0.60 -31.87
CA ALA A 64 -7.17 0.85 -32.00
C ALA A 64 -8.56 1.43 -32.33
N LEU A 65 -9.37 0.76 -33.15
CA LEU A 65 -10.75 1.18 -33.43
C LEU A 65 -11.62 1.16 -32.19
N VAL A 66 -11.57 0.10 -31.40
CA VAL A 66 -12.33 0.00 -30.15
C VAL A 66 -11.94 1.12 -29.18
N MET A 67 -10.65 1.45 -29.11
CA MET A 67 -10.19 2.56 -28.27
C MET A 67 -10.72 3.91 -28.75
N LEU A 68 -10.70 4.18 -30.07
CA LEU A 68 -11.23 5.40 -30.65
C LEU A 68 -12.75 5.53 -30.49
N GLU A 69 -13.47 4.42 -30.60
CA GLU A 69 -14.91 4.37 -30.34
C GLU A 69 -15.23 4.77 -28.88
N LYS A 70 -14.47 4.27 -27.91
CA LYS A 70 -14.57 4.70 -26.50
C LYS A 70 -14.36 6.22 -26.36
N ALA A 71 -13.51 6.82 -27.18
CA ALA A 71 -13.30 8.27 -27.24
C ALA A 71 -14.40 9.04 -28.01
N LYS A 72 -15.48 8.36 -28.45
CA LYS A 72 -16.59 8.94 -29.23
C LYS A 72 -16.18 9.54 -30.58
N VAL A 73 -15.11 9.00 -31.20
CA VAL A 73 -14.68 9.32 -32.56
C VAL A 73 -15.23 8.26 -33.51
N SER A 74 -16.07 8.64 -34.44
CA SER A 74 -16.65 7.71 -35.40
C SER A 74 -15.81 7.60 -36.68
N PRO A 75 -15.46 6.40 -37.15
CA PRO A 75 -14.80 6.23 -38.43
C PRO A 75 -15.79 6.54 -39.57
N LEU A 76 -15.38 7.41 -40.51
CA LEU A 76 -16.17 7.78 -41.69
C LEU A 76 -15.29 7.90 -42.93
N TYR A 77 -15.50 7.07 -43.94
CA TYR A 77 -14.69 7.02 -45.17
C TYR A 77 -14.61 8.37 -45.92
N LYS A 78 -15.68 9.16 -45.89
CA LYS A 78 -15.74 10.49 -46.56
C LYS A 78 -15.26 11.67 -45.71
N SER A 79 -14.80 11.41 -44.48
CA SER A 79 -14.25 12.49 -43.64
C SER A 79 -13.03 13.11 -44.28
N LYS A 80 -12.94 14.44 -44.15
CA LYS A 80 -11.76 15.21 -44.63
C LYS A 80 -10.57 15.11 -43.65
N TYR A 81 -10.84 14.84 -42.37
CA TYR A 81 -9.83 14.67 -41.37
C TYR A 81 -9.37 13.21 -41.33
N THR A 82 -8.10 12.96 -41.46
CA THR A 82 -7.54 11.62 -41.56
C THR A 82 -6.83 11.20 -40.31
N LEU A 83 -7.01 9.94 -39.89
CA LEU A 83 -6.17 9.25 -38.92
C LEU A 83 -5.43 8.11 -39.66
N THR A 84 -4.12 8.23 -39.77
CA THR A 84 -3.27 7.21 -40.38
C THR A 84 -2.61 6.39 -39.28
N LEU A 85 -2.81 5.08 -39.29
CA LEU A 85 -2.27 4.11 -38.33
C LEU A 85 -1.39 3.10 -39.05
N GLY A 86 -0.19 2.85 -38.57
CA GLY A 86 0.69 1.84 -39.14
C GLY A 86 1.85 1.47 -38.24
N VAL A 87 2.46 0.33 -38.52
CA VAL A 87 3.70 -0.12 -37.89
C VAL A 87 4.87 -0.03 -38.89
N LYS A 88 6.09 -0.04 -38.39
CA LYS A 88 7.31 0.03 -39.21
C LYS A 88 7.26 -0.99 -40.34
N GLY A 89 7.39 -0.52 -41.60
CA GLY A 89 7.26 -1.33 -42.80
C GLY A 89 5.97 -1.09 -43.59
N ASP A 90 4.94 -0.53 -42.98
CA ASP A 90 3.68 -0.26 -43.68
C ASP A 90 3.78 0.88 -44.68
N LYS A 91 3.12 0.73 -45.82
CA LYS A 91 3.13 1.72 -46.93
C LYS A 91 2.45 3.03 -46.52
N CYS A 92 1.36 2.95 -45.72
CA CYS A 92 0.57 4.12 -45.33
C CYS A 92 1.38 5.12 -44.50
N ILE A 93 2.41 4.68 -43.75
CA ILE A 93 3.27 5.51 -42.92
C ILE A 93 4.69 5.71 -43.48
N SER A 94 4.96 5.31 -44.73
CA SER A 94 6.28 5.36 -45.36
C SER A 94 6.94 6.75 -45.31
N LYS A 95 6.16 7.83 -45.39
CA LYS A 95 6.64 9.20 -45.32
C LYS A 95 7.24 9.59 -43.95
N VAL A 96 6.82 8.93 -42.87
CA VAL A 96 7.29 9.17 -41.51
C VAL A 96 8.15 8.04 -40.96
N ALA A 97 8.45 7.01 -41.77
CA ALA A 97 9.19 5.81 -41.35
C ALA A 97 10.54 6.12 -40.68
N LYS A 98 11.25 7.15 -41.13
CA LYS A 98 12.53 7.59 -40.54
C LYS A 98 12.40 8.34 -39.22
N LEU A 99 11.18 8.75 -38.84
CA LEU A 99 10.88 9.47 -37.58
C LEU A 99 10.45 8.52 -36.47
N ILE A 100 10.18 7.25 -36.81
CA ILE A 100 9.86 6.21 -35.82
C ILE A 100 11.10 5.90 -35.00
N PRO A 101 11.05 5.96 -33.65
CA PRO A 101 12.20 5.63 -32.81
C PRO A 101 12.62 4.18 -32.99
N ASN A 102 13.93 3.90 -32.92
CA ASN A 102 14.45 2.54 -33.03
C ASN A 102 14.50 1.85 -31.65
N HIS A 103 13.37 1.89 -30.94
CA HIS A 103 13.14 1.26 -29.66
C HIS A 103 11.91 0.38 -29.73
N ALA A 104 11.93 -0.79 -29.10
CA ALA A 104 10.73 -1.59 -28.92
C ALA A 104 9.64 -0.78 -28.23
N GLU A 105 8.39 -1.00 -28.60
CA GLU A 105 7.21 -0.28 -28.08
C GLU A 105 7.22 1.24 -28.38
N GLY A 106 8.20 1.72 -29.17
CA GLY A 106 8.31 3.13 -29.52
C GLY A 106 7.31 3.55 -30.60
N TYR A 107 6.98 4.82 -30.64
CA TYR A 107 6.08 5.38 -31.66
C TYR A 107 6.40 6.83 -32.00
N TYR A 108 5.97 7.24 -33.20
CA TYR A 108 5.88 8.62 -33.66
C TYR A 108 4.40 8.99 -33.80
N LEU A 109 4.00 10.11 -33.20
CA LEU A 109 2.65 10.68 -33.32
C LEU A 109 2.79 12.11 -33.90
N ASN A 110 2.04 12.42 -34.95
CA ASN A 110 1.91 13.77 -35.48
C ASN A 110 0.44 14.19 -35.48
N ILE A 111 0.13 15.28 -34.83
CA ILE A 111 -1.19 15.89 -34.76
C ILE A 111 -1.12 17.23 -35.52
N SER A 112 -1.96 17.40 -36.53
CA SER A 112 -2.00 18.62 -37.35
C SER A 112 -3.43 18.99 -37.73
N GLU A 113 -3.62 20.20 -38.26
CA GLU A 113 -4.93 20.66 -38.79
C GLU A 113 -5.47 19.79 -39.94
N LYS A 114 -4.61 19.02 -40.62
CA LYS A 114 -4.96 18.19 -41.77
C LYS A 114 -5.26 16.74 -41.41
N GLY A 115 -4.82 16.28 -40.21
CA GLY A 115 -5.00 14.90 -39.77
C GLY A 115 -3.93 14.47 -38.76
N ILE A 116 -4.03 13.23 -38.38
CA ILE A 116 -3.18 12.57 -37.39
C ILE A 116 -2.47 11.39 -38.04
N VAL A 117 -1.19 11.22 -37.70
CA VAL A 117 -0.38 10.05 -38.09
C VAL A 117 0.16 9.41 -36.82
N ILE A 118 -0.09 8.12 -36.63
CA ILE A 118 0.53 7.32 -35.57
C ILE A 118 1.30 6.18 -36.24
N ALA A 119 2.60 6.14 -35.98
CA ALA A 119 3.50 5.15 -36.56
C ALA A 119 4.29 4.45 -35.44
N GLY A 120 3.97 3.20 -35.15
CA GLY A 120 4.64 2.36 -34.15
C GLY A 120 5.89 1.70 -34.69
N ALA A 121 6.92 1.52 -33.86
CA ALA A 121 8.05 0.63 -34.15
C ALA A 121 7.60 -0.83 -34.26
N ASP A 122 6.57 -1.16 -33.51
CA ASP A 122 5.86 -2.44 -33.45
C ASP A 122 4.38 -2.22 -33.08
N LYS A 123 3.64 -3.32 -32.88
CA LYS A 123 2.23 -3.30 -32.51
C LYS A 123 1.97 -2.53 -31.21
N ALA A 124 2.77 -2.78 -30.19
CA ALA A 124 2.62 -2.16 -28.88
C ALA A 124 2.84 -0.64 -28.98
N GLY A 125 3.87 -0.21 -29.71
CA GLY A 125 4.13 1.20 -29.98
C GLY A 125 2.96 1.90 -30.67
N LEU A 126 2.32 1.24 -31.64
CA LEU A 126 1.12 1.80 -32.27
C LEU A 126 -0.03 1.99 -31.25
N ILE A 127 -0.29 0.99 -30.39
CA ILE A 127 -1.32 1.06 -29.35
C ILE A 127 -1.00 2.19 -28.37
N TYR A 128 0.24 2.33 -27.93
CA TYR A 128 0.65 3.41 -27.01
C TYR A 128 0.55 4.80 -27.64
N GLY A 129 0.81 4.91 -28.95
CA GLY A 129 0.53 6.14 -29.69
C GLY A 129 -0.95 6.51 -29.69
N VAL A 130 -1.85 5.52 -29.85
CA VAL A 130 -3.29 5.71 -29.74
C VAL A 130 -3.68 6.12 -28.31
N GLN A 131 -3.12 5.47 -27.27
CA GLN A 131 -3.36 5.88 -25.88
C GLN A 131 -2.97 7.34 -25.61
N THR A 132 -1.80 7.77 -26.11
CA THR A 132 -1.37 9.17 -26.01
C THR A 132 -2.35 10.12 -26.69
N LEU A 133 -2.83 9.77 -27.89
CA LEU A 133 -3.84 10.56 -28.59
C LEU A 133 -5.13 10.65 -27.75
N LEU A 134 -5.64 9.55 -27.23
CA LEU A 134 -6.89 9.51 -26.45
C LEU A 134 -6.80 10.37 -25.18
N GLN A 135 -5.69 10.29 -24.46
CA GLN A 135 -5.45 11.13 -23.29
C GLN A 135 -5.38 12.62 -23.67
N SER A 136 -4.73 12.95 -24.80
CA SER A 136 -4.63 14.32 -25.32
C SER A 136 -5.98 14.91 -25.72
N MET A 137 -6.97 14.07 -26.01
CA MET A 137 -8.33 14.47 -26.41
C MET A 137 -9.29 14.70 -25.23
N ALA A 138 -8.90 14.33 -24.03
CA ALA A 138 -9.80 14.28 -22.87
C ALA A 138 -10.44 15.65 -22.53
N GLU A 139 -9.77 16.78 -22.85
CA GLU A 139 -10.25 18.14 -22.57
C GLU A 139 -11.05 18.78 -23.73
N GLY A 140 -11.39 18.03 -24.77
CA GLY A 140 -12.18 18.53 -25.91
C GLY A 140 -11.43 19.42 -26.88
N LYS A 141 -10.15 19.72 -26.65
CA LYS A 141 -9.22 20.42 -27.53
C LYS A 141 -8.08 19.46 -27.90
N LEU A 142 -7.42 19.72 -29.02
CA LEU A 142 -6.27 18.91 -29.42
C LEU A 142 -5.13 19.80 -29.88
N GLU A 143 -3.99 19.70 -29.22
CA GLU A 143 -2.78 20.46 -29.56
C GLU A 143 -2.11 19.89 -30.80
N CYS A 144 -1.77 20.73 -31.78
CA CYS A 144 -0.97 20.34 -32.93
C CYS A 144 0.49 20.21 -32.51
N CYS A 145 1.02 18.99 -32.55
CA CYS A 145 2.36 18.67 -32.08
C CYS A 145 2.92 17.43 -32.77
N THR A 146 4.19 17.18 -32.56
CA THR A 146 4.81 15.88 -32.79
C THR A 146 5.30 15.27 -31.49
N VAL A 147 5.09 13.97 -31.34
CA VAL A 147 5.60 13.17 -30.22
C VAL A 147 6.49 12.07 -30.77
N THR A 148 7.68 11.89 -30.19
CA THR A 148 8.54 10.73 -30.43
C THR A 148 8.80 10.12 -29.07
N ASP A 149 8.38 8.85 -28.88
CA ASP A 149 8.22 8.29 -27.54
C ASP A 149 8.56 6.79 -27.49
N TRP A 150 9.09 6.34 -26.37
CA TRP A 150 9.44 4.95 -26.08
C TRP A 150 9.65 4.75 -24.57
N PRO A 151 9.49 3.54 -24.02
CA PRO A 151 9.76 3.27 -22.62
C PRO A 151 11.25 3.14 -22.30
N ASP A 152 11.66 3.63 -21.11
CA ASP A 152 12.99 3.41 -20.57
C ASP A 152 13.16 1.98 -20.03
N VAL A 153 12.12 1.40 -19.43
CA VAL A 153 12.14 0.04 -18.86
C VAL A 153 11.28 -0.90 -19.71
N PRO A 154 11.80 -2.05 -20.17
CA PRO A 154 11.08 -2.92 -21.11
C PRO A 154 9.88 -3.65 -20.48
N PHE A 155 9.95 -4.07 -19.21
CA PHE A 155 8.86 -4.73 -18.48
C PHE A 155 8.44 -3.87 -17.30
N ARG A 156 7.18 -3.42 -17.31
CA ARG A 156 6.63 -2.39 -16.40
C ARG A 156 5.26 -2.81 -15.91
N GLY A 157 5.02 -2.77 -14.61
CA GLY A 157 3.71 -3.14 -14.11
C GLY A 157 3.68 -3.50 -12.64
N THR A 158 2.94 -4.55 -12.32
CA THR A 158 2.75 -4.98 -10.94
C THR A 158 2.93 -6.48 -10.75
N VAL A 159 3.24 -6.85 -9.52
CA VAL A 159 3.16 -8.21 -9.02
C VAL A 159 2.16 -8.26 -7.87
N GLU A 160 1.07 -9.04 -8.01
CA GLU A 160 0.16 -9.34 -6.90
C GLU A 160 0.82 -10.39 -6.00
N GLY A 161 1.70 -9.92 -5.10
CA GLY A 161 2.53 -10.75 -4.24
C GLY A 161 2.42 -10.42 -2.76
N PHE A 162 1.49 -9.53 -2.37
CA PHE A 162 1.27 -9.10 -1.00
C PHE A 162 0.59 -10.17 -0.15
N TYR A 163 0.81 -10.10 1.16
CA TYR A 163 0.03 -10.81 2.16
C TYR A 163 -1.18 -9.96 2.57
N GLY A 164 -2.33 -10.60 2.86
CA GLY A 164 -3.57 -9.91 3.24
C GLY A 164 -4.77 -10.45 2.49
N THR A 165 -5.78 -9.61 2.31
CA THR A 165 -6.97 -9.97 1.55
C THR A 165 -6.66 -9.89 0.05
N PRO A 166 -6.77 -10.99 -0.72
CA PRO A 166 -6.48 -10.98 -2.15
C PRO A 166 -7.47 -10.11 -2.91
N TRP A 167 -7.03 -9.60 -4.03
CA TRP A 167 -7.93 -8.83 -4.90
C TRP A 167 -9.09 -9.66 -5.42
N SER A 168 -10.26 -9.05 -5.48
CA SER A 168 -11.41 -9.67 -6.15
C SER A 168 -11.15 -9.77 -7.67
N HIS A 169 -11.83 -10.69 -8.34
CA HIS A 169 -11.76 -10.81 -9.80
C HIS A 169 -12.06 -9.49 -10.52
N LYS A 170 -13.09 -8.75 -10.05
CA LYS A 170 -13.43 -7.41 -10.56
C LYS A 170 -12.30 -6.41 -10.39
N ALA A 171 -11.63 -6.42 -9.23
CA ALA A 171 -10.49 -5.54 -8.96
C ALA A 171 -9.31 -5.84 -9.89
N ARG A 172 -9.01 -7.12 -10.13
CA ARG A 172 -7.95 -7.55 -11.08
C ARG A 172 -8.23 -7.07 -12.50
N LEU A 173 -9.46 -7.22 -12.99
CA LEU A 173 -9.87 -6.70 -14.30
C LEU A 173 -9.70 -5.17 -14.37
N SER A 174 -10.14 -4.44 -13.35
CA SER A 174 -9.99 -2.98 -13.25
C SER A 174 -8.52 -2.53 -13.23
N GLN A 175 -7.64 -3.31 -12.58
CA GLN A 175 -6.21 -3.05 -12.57
C GLN A 175 -5.58 -3.27 -13.96
N ILE A 176 -5.91 -4.36 -14.63
CA ILE A 176 -5.40 -4.66 -15.98
C ILE A 176 -5.79 -3.55 -16.97
N GLU A 177 -7.03 -3.07 -16.92
CA GLU A 177 -7.47 -1.94 -17.74
C GLU A 177 -6.71 -0.65 -17.40
N PHE A 178 -6.44 -0.41 -16.11
CA PHE A 178 -5.64 0.72 -15.67
C PHE A 178 -4.19 0.63 -16.20
N TYR A 179 -3.59 -0.57 -16.17
CA TYR A 179 -2.23 -0.77 -16.70
C TYR A 179 -2.16 -0.44 -18.19
N GLY A 180 -3.08 -0.96 -19.00
CA GLY A 180 -3.12 -0.67 -20.42
C GLY A 180 -3.24 0.83 -20.74
N ARG A 181 -4.10 1.56 -20.00
CA ARG A 181 -4.26 3.01 -20.16
C ARG A 181 -3.00 3.79 -19.83
N ASN A 182 -2.19 3.32 -18.87
CA ASN A 182 -0.96 3.95 -18.41
C ASN A 182 0.30 3.31 -18.98
N LYS A 183 0.19 2.56 -20.10
CA LYS A 183 1.31 1.93 -20.82
C LYS A 183 2.17 0.99 -19.97
N MET A 184 1.64 0.45 -18.90
CA MET A 184 2.22 -0.69 -18.19
C MET A 184 1.91 -1.98 -18.97
N ASN A 185 2.90 -2.87 -19.11
CA ASN A 185 2.78 -4.05 -19.95
C ASN A 185 2.92 -5.38 -19.22
N VAL A 186 2.95 -5.38 -17.87
CA VAL A 186 3.10 -6.58 -17.04
C VAL A 186 2.11 -6.60 -15.90
N TYR A 187 1.43 -7.72 -15.72
CA TYR A 187 0.75 -8.09 -14.49
C TYR A 187 1.18 -9.50 -14.09
N ILE A 188 1.84 -9.65 -12.95
CA ILE A 188 2.26 -10.94 -12.41
C ILE A 188 1.23 -11.39 -11.37
N TYR A 189 0.52 -12.47 -11.70
CA TYR A 189 -0.46 -13.11 -10.82
C TYR A 189 0.24 -14.11 -9.90
N GLY A 190 0.40 -13.77 -8.63
CA GLY A 190 1.03 -14.60 -7.61
C GLY A 190 0.43 -14.39 -6.21
N PRO A 191 -0.94 -14.36 -6.07
CA PRO A 191 -1.59 -14.11 -4.79
C PRO A 191 -1.27 -15.21 -3.77
N LYS A 192 -0.88 -14.80 -2.57
CA LYS A 192 -0.37 -15.70 -1.52
C LYS A 192 -1.41 -16.70 -0.99
N ASP A 193 -2.70 -16.45 -1.21
CA ASP A 193 -3.83 -17.30 -0.79
C ASP A 193 -4.35 -18.24 -1.89
N ASP A 194 -3.79 -18.17 -3.10
CA ASP A 194 -4.13 -19.12 -4.15
C ASP A 194 -3.45 -20.48 -3.88
N PRO A 195 -4.19 -21.50 -3.47
CA PRO A 195 -3.59 -22.79 -3.14
C PRO A 195 -2.95 -23.48 -4.35
N TYR A 196 -3.46 -23.24 -5.55
CA TYR A 196 -2.95 -23.83 -6.79
C TYR A 196 -1.68 -23.15 -7.31
N HIS A 197 -1.39 -21.98 -6.82
CA HIS A 197 -0.12 -21.27 -7.01
C HIS A 197 0.95 -21.80 -6.04
N ARG A 198 0.60 -22.19 -4.79
CA ARG A 198 1.53 -22.48 -3.71
C ARG A 198 1.35 -23.89 -3.12
N ASP A 199 0.40 -24.07 -2.20
CA ASP A 199 0.30 -25.29 -1.38
C ASP A 199 -0.08 -26.55 -2.18
N HIS A 200 -0.88 -26.36 -3.22
CA HIS A 200 -1.34 -27.43 -4.12
C HIS A 200 -0.83 -27.22 -5.54
N TRP A 201 0.39 -26.73 -5.70
CA TRP A 201 0.95 -26.32 -6.99
C TRP A 201 0.98 -27.43 -8.06
N ARG A 202 1.03 -28.72 -7.62
CA ARG A 202 0.97 -29.89 -8.52
C ARG A 202 -0.42 -30.12 -9.09
N VAL A 203 -1.47 -29.62 -8.41
CA VAL A 203 -2.87 -29.87 -8.77
C VAL A 203 -3.35 -28.86 -9.80
N ALA A 204 -4.13 -29.32 -10.79
CA ALA A 204 -4.75 -28.41 -11.77
C ALA A 204 -5.80 -27.51 -11.08
N TYR A 205 -5.99 -26.32 -11.66
CA TYR A 205 -7.12 -25.47 -11.25
C TYR A 205 -8.46 -26.16 -11.54
N PRO A 206 -9.45 -26.06 -10.65
CA PRO A 206 -10.84 -26.36 -10.99
C PRO A 206 -11.33 -25.50 -12.15
N ASP A 207 -12.33 -25.98 -12.90
CA ASP A 207 -12.80 -25.33 -14.12
C ASP A 207 -13.25 -23.86 -13.90
N ALA A 208 -13.87 -23.57 -12.78
CA ALA A 208 -14.36 -22.23 -12.46
C ALA A 208 -13.20 -21.23 -12.25
N GLU A 209 -12.16 -21.63 -11.51
CA GLU A 209 -10.96 -20.83 -11.29
C GLU A 209 -10.12 -20.72 -12.56
N ALA A 210 -9.96 -21.80 -13.32
CA ALA A 210 -9.29 -21.81 -14.62
C ALA A 210 -9.95 -20.81 -15.57
N LYS A 211 -11.29 -20.77 -15.62
CA LYS A 211 -12.04 -19.80 -16.43
C LYS A 211 -11.78 -18.35 -16.00
N ARG A 212 -11.75 -18.07 -14.69
CA ARG A 212 -11.41 -16.74 -14.18
C ARG A 212 -10.00 -16.30 -14.60
N ILE A 213 -9.02 -17.20 -14.53
CA ILE A 213 -7.66 -16.91 -14.98
C ILE A 213 -7.64 -16.64 -16.48
N GLN A 214 -8.39 -17.41 -17.27
CA GLN A 214 -8.53 -17.20 -18.71
C GLN A 214 -9.14 -15.80 -19.00
N GLU A 215 -10.20 -15.40 -18.29
CA GLU A 215 -10.81 -14.08 -18.44
C GLU A 215 -9.84 -12.94 -18.12
N LEU A 216 -8.98 -13.07 -17.09
CA LEU A 216 -7.92 -12.11 -16.77
C LEU A 216 -6.89 -12.03 -17.92
N ASN A 217 -6.46 -13.15 -18.45
CA ASN A 217 -5.51 -13.20 -19.55
C ASN A 217 -6.10 -12.57 -20.84
N GLU A 218 -7.38 -12.81 -21.13
CA GLU A 218 -8.06 -12.18 -22.27
C GLU A 218 -8.18 -10.66 -22.09
N CYS A 219 -8.51 -10.20 -20.87
CA CYS A 219 -8.51 -8.79 -20.54
C CYS A 219 -7.10 -8.18 -20.72
N ALA A 220 -6.06 -8.87 -20.26
CA ALA A 220 -4.68 -8.42 -20.40
C ALA A 220 -4.26 -8.28 -21.89
N LYS A 221 -4.57 -9.26 -22.72
CA LYS A 221 -4.33 -9.19 -24.18
C LYS A 221 -5.01 -7.98 -24.82
N LYS A 222 -6.28 -7.71 -24.50
CA LYS A 222 -7.03 -6.55 -25.02
C LYS A 222 -6.44 -5.21 -24.61
N ASN A 223 -5.70 -5.17 -23.51
CA ASN A 223 -5.08 -3.98 -22.95
C ASN A 223 -3.56 -3.91 -23.22
N ASN A 224 -3.00 -4.77 -24.05
CA ASN A 224 -1.57 -4.86 -24.35
C ASN A 224 -0.71 -5.10 -23.09
N VAL A 225 -1.20 -5.95 -22.16
CA VAL A 225 -0.55 -6.35 -20.92
C VAL A 225 -0.19 -7.82 -20.98
N ASN A 226 1.05 -8.18 -20.65
CA ASN A 226 1.48 -9.55 -20.49
C ASN A 226 0.99 -10.06 -19.13
N PHE A 227 0.10 -11.04 -19.16
CA PHE A 227 -0.35 -11.74 -17.97
C PHE A 227 0.65 -12.83 -17.62
N TYR A 228 1.48 -12.59 -16.61
CA TYR A 228 2.38 -13.59 -16.05
C TYR A 228 1.65 -14.40 -14.98
N TRP A 229 1.56 -15.71 -15.20
CA TRP A 229 1.10 -16.63 -14.15
C TRP A 229 2.30 -17.14 -13.37
N ALA A 230 2.28 -16.93 -12.03
CA ALA A 230 3.35 -17.38 -11.16
C ALA A 230 3.01 -18.69 -10.45
N ILE A 231 4.04 -19.47 -10.10
CA ILE A 231 3.97 -20.66 -9.26
C ILE A 231 5.04 -20.62 -8.19
N HIS A 232 4.74 -21.12 -6.99
CA HIS A 232 5.63 -21.13 -5.86
C HIS A 232 5.82 -22.55 -5.30
N PRO A 233 6.69 -23.39 -5.93
CA PRO A 233 6.86 -24.79 -5.56
C PRO A 233 7.79 -25.00 -4.36
N GLY A 234 8.51 -23.97 -3.90
CA GLY A 234 9.66 -24.08 -3.00
C GLY A 234 9.36 -24.62 -1.60
N VAL A 235 8.10 -24.57 -1.15
CA VAL A 235 7.72 -25.01 0.20
C VAL A 235 7.92 -26.51 0.39
N ASP A 236 7.60 -27.32 -0.64
CA ASP A 236 7.56 -28.78 -0.52
C ASP A 236 8.22 -29.55 -1.68
N ILE A 237 8.93 -28.87 -2.56
CA ILE A 237 9.61 -29.46 -3.72
C ILE A 237 10.68 -30.49 -3.30
N LYS A 238 10.70 -31.65 -3.95
CA LYS A 238 11.60 -32.77 -3.64
C LYS A 238 12.78 -32.93 -4.59
N TRP A 239 12.91 -32.04 -5.56
CA TRP A 239 14.01 -32.04 -6.55
C TRP A 239 14.18 -33.34 -7.34
N ASN A 240 13.10 -34.08 -7.56
CA ASN A 240 13.07 -35.34 -8.32
C ASN A 240 12.37 -35.16 -9.68
N ASP A 241 12.43 -36.18 -10.53
CA ASP A 241 11.79 -36.14 -11.84
C ASP A 241 10.28 -35.98 -11.77
N ALA A 242 9.63 -36.59 -10.78
CA ALA A 242 8.18 -36.48 -10.60
C ALA A 242 7.73 -35.03 -10.38
N ASP A 243 8.46 -34.26 -9.58
CA ASP A 243 8.16 -32.85 -9.34
C ASP A 243 8.51 -31.98 -10.57
N ARG A 244 9.58 -32.30 -11.27
CA ARG A 244 9.89 -31.63 -12.57
C ARG A 244 8.80 -31.84 -13.60
N ASP A 245 8.32 -33.09 -13.74
CA ASP A 245 7.26 -33.45 -14.68
C ASP A 245 5.91 -32.81 -14.28
N ALA A 246 5.60 -32.78 -12.97
CA ALA A 246 4.42 -32.11 -12.46
C ALA A 246 4.42 -30.60 -12.76
N LEU A 247 5.58 -29.94 -12.64
CA LEU A 247 5.72 -28.52 -12.95
C LEU A 247 5.51 -28.24 -14.44
N ILE A 248 6.13 -29.05 -15.33
CA ILE A 248 5.92 -28.94 -16.76
C ILE A 248 4.46 -29.21 -17.13
N ALA A 249 3.85 -30.25 -16.57
CA ALA A 249 2.44 -30.58 -16.81
C ALA A 249 1.50 -29.43 -16.36
N LYS A 250 1.82 -28.76 -15.27
CA LYS A 250 1.08 -27.58 -14.80
C LYS A 250 1.24 -26.41 -15.79
N PHE A 251 2.45 -26.15 -16.26
CA PHE A 251 2.72 -25.10 -17.25
C PHE A 251 2.00 -25.36 -18.57
N GLU A 252 1.98 -26.60 -19.06
CA GLU A 252 1.26 -26.97 -20.28
C GLU A 252 -0.27 -26.75 -20.13
N LYS A 253 -0.84 -27.05 -18.97
CA LYS A 253 -2.24 -26.74 -18.68
C LYS A 253 -2.52 -25.24 -18.71
N MET A 254 -1.67 -24.44 -18.11
CA MET A 254 -1.81 -22.99 -18.13
C MET A 254 -1.60 -22.41 -19.54
N TYR A 255 -0.66 -22.98 -20.31
CA TYR A 255 -0.48 -22.64 -21.72
C TYR A 255 -1.73 -22.94 -22.55
N ALA A 256 -2.39 -24.06 -22.32
CA ALA A 256 -3.65 -24.43 -22.96
C ALA A 256 -4.80 -23.46 -22.63
N LEU A 257 -4.78 -22.81 -21.46
CA LEU A 257 -5.69 -21.71 -21.09
C LEU A 257 -5.33 -20.38 -21.78
N GLY A 258 -4.29 -20.36 -22.62
CA GLY A 258 -3.87 -19.17 -23.36
C GLY A 258 -2.82 -18.31 -22.68
N ILE A 259 -2.30 -18.71 -21.51
CA ILE A 259 -1.19 -18.03 -20.84
C ILE A 259 0.10 -18.15 -21.67
N ARG A 260 0.86 -17.05 -21.76
CA ARG A 260 2.11 -16.97 -22.54
C ARG A 260 3.29 -16.43 -21.75
N SER A 261 3.09 -16.15 -20.47
CA SER A 261 4.12 -15.59 -19.61
C SER A 261 4.07 -16.28 -18.24
N PHE A 262 5.24 -16.70 -17.74
CA PHE A 262 5.34 -17.57 -16.57
C PHE A 262 6.40 -17.06 -15.60
N ALA A 263 6.15 -17.22 -14.29
CA ALA A 263 7.10 -16.95 -13.24
C ALA A 263 7.18 -18.09 -12.22
N VAL A 264 8.35 -18.28 -11.62
CA VAL A 264 8.57 -19.26 -10.55
C VAL A 264 9.14 -18.54 -9.34
N PHE A 265 8.47 -18.65 -8.20
CA PHE A 265 8.82 -17.96 -6.97
C PHE A 265 9.42 -18.91 -5.93
N PHE A 266 10.46 -18.42 -5.24
CA PHE A 266 11.12 -19.08 -4.13
C PHE A 266 11.35 -18.11 -2.97
N ASP A 267 10.56 -17.03 -2.89
CA ASP A 267 10.57 -16.08 -1.81
C ASP A 267 10.00 -16.68 -0.51
N ASP A 268 10.45 -16.17 0.64
CA ASP A 268 9.96 -16.49 1.97
C ASP A 268 10.00 -17.99 2.32
N ILE A 269 11.04 -18.70 1.86
CA ILE A 269 11.28 -20.10 2.18
C ILE A 269 12.68 -20.32 2.74
N TRP A 270 12.89 -21.48 3.35
CA TRP A 270 14.17 -21.94 3.90
C TRP A 270 14.34 -23.44 3.69
N GLY A 271 15.51 -23.95 4.05
CA GLY A 271 15.81 -25.40 3.98
C GLY A 271 16.07 -25.90 2.57
N GLU A 272 15.53 -27.08 2.22
CA GLU A 272 15.80 -27.75 0.95
C GLU A 272 15.32 -26.96 -0.29
N GLY A 273 14.19 -26.27 -0.17
CA GLY A 273 13.64 -25.44 -1.25
C GLY A 273 14.49 -24.22 -1.57
N ALA A 274 15.32 -23.76 -0.66
CA ALA A 274 16.15 -22.56 -0.77
C ALA A 274 17.54 -22.80 -1.42
N LYS A 275 17.83 -23.99 -1.96
CA LYS A 275 19.14 -24.32 -2.55
C LYS A 275 19.27 -23.73 -3.94
N GLY A 276 20.19 -22.76 -4.12
CA GLY A 276 20.37 -22.02 -5.37
C GLY A 276 20.79 -22.86 -6.56
N ASP A 277 21.61 -23.90 -6.36
CA ASP A 277 22.00 -24.83 -7.41
C ASP A 277 20.83 -25.67 -7.92
N LYS A 278 19.94 -26.10 -7.00
CA LYS A 278 18.74 -26.84 -7.33
C LYS A 278 17.69 -25.97 -8.03
N GLN A 279 17.54 -24.74 -7.57
CA GLN A 279 16.66 -23.74 -8.23
C GLN A 279 17.16 -23.47 -9.65
N ALA A 280 18.46 -23.25 -9.85
CA ALA A 280 19.04 -23.03 -11.18
C ALA A 280 18.86 -24.26 -12.10
N GLU A 281 19.07 -25.48 -11.61
CA GLU A 281 18.86 -26.72 -12.34
C GLU A 281 17.40 -26.85 -12.81
N LEU A 282 16.43 -26.67 -11.91
CA LEU A 282 15.01 -26.74 -12.22
C LEU A 282 14.60 -25.67 -13.26
N LEU A 283 15.02 -24.44 -13.06
CA LEU A 283 14.63 -23.34 -13.95
C LEU A 283 15.26 -23.49 -15.35
N ASN A 284 16.48 -24.00 -15.44
CA ASN A 284 17.09 -24.35 -16.73
C ASN A 284 16.31 -25.49 -17.41
N TYR A 285 15.85 -26.47 -16.63
CA TYR A 285 15.01 -27.55 -17.17
C TYR A 285 13.70 -27.00 -17.72
N VAL A 286 13.03 -26.12 -16.99
CA VAL A 286 11.78 -25.47 -17.46
C VAL A 286 12.03 -24.59 -18.69
N ASP A 287 13.07 -23.76 -18.67
CA ASP A 287 13.43 -22.92 -19.81
C ASP A 287 13.70 -23.74 -21.09
N ASN A 288 14.46 -24.85 -20.96
CA ASN A 288 14.81 -25.69 -22.09
C ASN A 288 13.65 -26.58 -22.58
N ASN A 289 12.82 -27.11 -21.68
CA ASN A 289 11.80 -28.11 -21.99
C ASN A 289 10.41 -27.52 -22.19
N PHE A 290 10.16 -26.28 -21.77
CA PHE A 290 8.90 -25.60 -21.94
C PHE A 290 9.07 -24.27 -22.69
N VAL A 291 9.79 -23.29 -22.14
CA VAL A 291 9.87 -21.94 -22.73
C VAL A 291 10.43 -21.96 -24.15
N LYS A 292 11.54 -22.64 -24.37
CA LYS A 292 12.16 -22.73 -25.71
C LYS A 292 11.42 -23.61 -26.70
N LYS A 293 10.53 -24.49 -26.25
CA LYS A 293 9.66 -25.29 -27.11
C LYS A 293 8.46 -24.52 -27.65
N HIS A 294 8.02 -23.51 -26.91
CA HIS A 294 6.89 -22.67 -27.27
C HIS A 294 7.38 -21.28 -27.72
N HIS A 295 7.42 -21.01 -29.01
CA HIS A 295 8.00 -19.81 -29.60
C HIS A 295 7.28 -18.50 -29.22
N ASP A 296 6.08 -18.60 -28.68
CA ASP A 296 5.21 -17.49 -28.26
C ASP A 296 5.19 -17.27 -26.74
N VAL A 297 6.07 -17.96 -25.99
CA VAL A 297 6.21 -17.80 -24.53
C VAL A 297 7.29 -16.76 -24.21
N SER A 298 6.96 -15.84 -23.32
CA SER A 298 7.86 -14.80 -22.83
C SER A 298 9.02 -15.39 -21.98
N PRO A 299 10.13 -14.67 -21.82
CA PRO A 299 11.20 -15.09 -20.92
C PRO A 299 10.68 -15.39 -19.52
N LEU A 300 11.16 -16.49 -18.92
CA LEU A 300 10.81 -16.89 -17.56
C LEU A 300 11.31 -15.86 -16.54
N ILE A 301 10.50 -15.57 -15.54
CA ILE A 301 10.87 -14.74 -14.39
C ILE A 301 10.99 -15.64 -13.16
N MET A 302 12.01 -15.41 -12.30
CA MET A 302 12.11 -16.07 -11.01
C MET A 302 12.29 -15.05 -9.89
N CYS A 303 11.67 -15.31 -8.73
CA CYS A 303 11.98 -14.64 -7.49
C CYS A 303 12.91 -15.54 -6.67
N PRO A 304 14.15 -15.14 -6.35
CA PRO A 304 15.08 -15.96 -5.59
C PRO A 304 14.72 -15.95 -4.09
N THR A 305 15.24 -16.92 -3.34
CA THR A 305 15.08 -16.95 -1.88
C THR A 305 15.83 -15.77 -1.23
N GLU A 306 17.05 -15.50 -1.67
CA GLU A 306 17.80 -14.31 -1.23
C GLU A 306 17.50 -13.12 -2.15
N TYR A 307 16.26 -12.59 -2.08
CA TYR A 307 15.78 -11.55 -2.98
C TYR A 307 16.12 -10.11 -2.56
N ASN A 308 16.87 -9.92 -1.46
CA ASN A 308 17.37 -8.61 -1.02
C ASN A 308 18.75 -8.74 -0.37
N ARG A 309 19.50 -7.61 -0.31
CA ARG A 309 20.88 -7.61 0.18
C ARG A 309 20.99 -7.97 1.66
N SER A 310 20.04 -7.58 2.51
CA SER A 310 20.09 -7.85 3.94
C SER A 310 19.93 -9.35 4.28
N TRP A 311 19.35 -10.12 3.38
CA TRP A 311 19.18 -11.58 3.52
C TRP A 311 20.23 -12.36 2.72
N ALA A 312 20.92 -11.69 1.79
CA ALA A 312 21.91 -12.34 0.97
C ALA A 312 23.12 -12.77 1.78
N ASN A 313 23.48 -14.06 1.68
CA ASN A 313 24.73 -14.63 2.20
C ASN A 313 25.77 -14.68 1.08
N ASP A 314 26.56 -13.61 0.95
CA ASP A 314 27.57 -13.50 -0.11
C ASP A 314 28.66 -14.59 0.00
N ALA A 315 29.04 -15.01 1.22
CA ALA A 315 29.95 -16.11 1.46
C ALA A 315 29.36 -17.48 1.07
N GLY A 316 28.05 -17.65 1.21
CA GLY A 316 27.34 -18.85 0.76
C GLY A 316 27.20 -18.95 -0.75
N GLY A 317 27.37 -17.84 -1.46
CA GLY A 317 27.43 -17.80 -2.92
C GLY A 317 26.11 -18.09 -3.65
N TYR A 318 24.97 -18.00 -2.98
CA TYR A 318 23.66 -18.31 -3.57
C TYR A 318 23.37 -17.49 -4.83
N LEU A 319 23.46 -16.16 -4.76
CA LEU A 319 23.22 -15.28 -5.91
C LEU A 319 24.21 -15.51 -7.05
N ARG A 320 25.50 -15.74 -6.73
CA ARG A 320 26.53 -16.06 -7.73
C ARG A 320 26.28 -17.41 -8.40
N THR A 321 25.76 -18.38 -7.66
CA THR A 321 25.35 -19.68 -8.20
C THR A 321 24.21 -19.50 -9.21
N LEU A 322 23.19 -18.73 -8.91
CA LEU A 322 22.12 -18.39 -9.86
C LEU A 322 22.70 -17.66 -11.08
N GLY A 323 23.57 -16.66 -10.85
CA GLY A 323 24.19 -15.89 -11.91
C GLY A 323 24.98 -16.73 -12.92
N THR A 324 25.77 -17.69 -12.43
CA THR A 324 26.67 -18.51 -13.25
C THR A 324 26.02 -19.75 -13.85
N LYS A 325 25.12 -20.41 -13.11
CA LYS A 325 24.51 -21.68 -13.54
C LYS A 325 23.21 -21.53 -14.31
N MET A 326 22.46 -20.46 -14.08
CA MET A 326 21.15 -20.30 -14.68
C MET A 326 21.23 -19.69 -16.09
N ASN A 327 20.38 -20.16 -17.01
CA ASN A 327 20.27 -19.64 -18.39
C ASN A 327 20.07 -18.12 -18.37
N LYS A 328 20.79 -17.39 -19.23
CA LYS A 328 20.77 -15.92 -19.27
C LYS A 328 19.44 -15.33 -19.72
N SER A 329 18.58 -16.12 -20.37
CA SER A 329 17.20 -15.74 -20.73
C SER A 329 16.29 -15.56 -19.52
N ILE A 330 16.57 -16.22 -18.39
CA ILE A 330 15.73 -16.19 -17.20
C ILE A 330 15.98 -14.91 -16.41
N GLN A 331 14.93 -14.16 -16.12
CA GLN A 331 14.96 -12.92 -15.36
C GLN A 331 15.00 -13.22 -13.84
N ILE A 332 15.81 -12.49 -13.07
CA ILE A 332 15.96 -12.67 -11.64
C ILE A 332 15.43 -11.43 -10.92
N MET A 333 14.46 -11.61 -10.01
CA MET A 333 13.85 -10.51 -9.25
C MET A 333 14.75 -10.07 -8.07
N TRP A 334 14.59 -8.79 -7.68
CA TRP A 334 15.32 -8.15 -6.60
C TRP A 334 14.51 -7.02 -5.97
N THR A 335 14.49 -6.91 -4.63
CA THR A 335 13.75 -5.87 -3.92
C THR A 335 14.62 -4.71 -3.40
N GLY A 336 15.95 -4.79 -3.56
CA GLY A 336 16.89 -3.76 -3.10
C GLY A 336 17.72 -4.19 -1.89
N ASN A 337 18.24 -3.22 -1.13
CA ASN A 337 19.11 -3.50 0.02
C ASN A 337 18.37 -4.14 1.21
N SER A 338 17.03 -4.04 1.24
CA SER A 338 16.16 -4.75 2.19
C SER A 338 14.84 -5.12 1.49
N VAL A 339 13.93 -5.79 2.23
CA VAL A 339 12.60 -6.18 1.70
C VAL A 339 11.83 -4.96 1.18
N VAL A 340 11.80 -3.88 1.95
CA VAL A 340 11.21 -2.59 1.56
C VAL A 340 12.33 -1.56 1.46
N HIS A 341 12.66 -1.14 0.25
CA HIS A 341 13.78 -0.24 -0.01
C HIS A 341 13.54 0.61 -1.26
N CYS A 342 14.23 1.75 -1.37
CA CYS A 342 14.31 2.50 -2.64
C CYS A 342 15.50 1.99 -3.46
N ILE A 343 15.28 1.79 -4.75
CA ILE A 343 16.27 1.23 -5.66
C ILE A 343 17.18 2.35 -6.18
N ASP A 344 18.46 2.26 -5.93
CA ASP A 344 19.47 3.20 -6.37
C ASP A 344 20.59 2.53 -7.22
N LYS A 345 21.47 3.34 -7.75
CA LYS A 345 22.57 2.88 -8.62
C LYS A 345 23.49 1.89 -7.91
N GLU A 346 23.82 2.15 -6.64
CA GLU A 346 24.71 1.28 -5.86
C GLU A 346 24.08 -0.10 -5.64
N SER A 347 22.80 -0.13 -5.29
CA SER A 347 22.05 -1.40 -5.14
C SER A 347 22.02 -2.19 -6.45
N MET A 348 21.81 -1.50 -7.60
CA MET A 348 21.81 -2.16 -8.91
C MET A 348 23.17 -2.71 -9.31
N GLU A 349 24.24 -1.96 -9.11
CA GLU A 349 25.61 -2.41 -9.36
C GLU A 349 25.95 -3.64 -8.50
N TRP A 350 25.58 -3.61 -7.23
CA TRP A 350 25.81 -4.70 -6.29
C TRP A 350 25.16 -6.01 -6.75
N ILE A 351 23.88 -5.98 -7.12
CA ILE A 351 23.15 -7.20 -7.51
C ILE A 351 23.56 -7.67 -8.90
N ASN A 352 23.66 -6.76 -9.89
CA ASN A 352 23.95 -7.12 -11.28
C ASN A 352 25.30 -7.86 -11.44
N GLN A 353 26.32 -7.46 -10.63
CA GLN A 353 27.60 -8.16 -10.58
C GLN A 353 27.48 -9.59 -10.05
N ARG A 354 26.57 -9.86 -9.13
CA ARG A 354 26.39 -11.18 -8.51
C ARG A 354 25.59 -12.13 -9.37
N ILE A 355 24.55 -11.63 -9.98
CA ILE A 355 23.68 -12.47 -10.85
C ILE A 355 24.15 -12.48 -12.31
N ASP A 356 25.21 -11.73 -12.67
CA ASP A 356 25.79 -11.61 -14.01
C ASP A 356 24.75 -11.32 -15.11
N ARG A 357 23.81 -10.42 -14.79
CA ARG A 357 22.76 -9.86 -15.66
C ARG A 357 22.08 -8.67 -14.98
N LYS A 358 21.23 -7.94 -15.71
CA LYS A 358 20.39 -6.90 -15.13
C LYS A 358 19.30 -7.55 -14.27
N ALA A 359 19.11 -7.05 -13.05
CA ALA A 359 18.05 -7.51 -12.16
C ALA A 359 16.67 -7.02 -12.64
N TYR A 360 15.67 -7.84 -12.36
CA TYR A 360 14.26 -7.51 -12.53
C TYR A 360 13.73 -7.00 -11.19
N ILE A 361 13.29 -5.75 -11.10
CA ILE A 361 12.92 -5.16 -9.81
C ILE A 361 11.51 -5.59 -9.40
N TRP A 362 11.40 -6.09 -8.18
CA TRP A 362 10.16 -6.22 -7.43
C TRP A 362 10.17 -5.13 -6.34
N TRP A 363 9.53 -4.00 -6.60
CA TRP A 363 9.54 -2.87 -5.68
C TRP A 363 8.39 -2.97 -4.69
N ASN A 364 8.70 -3.10 -3.40
CA ASN A 364 7.71 -3.20 -2.33
C ASN A 364 7.16 -1.82 -1.92
N PHE A 365 6.40 -1.22 -2.81
CA PHE A 365 5.60 -0.02 -2.63
C PHE A 365 4.49 0.05 -3.71
N PRO A 366 3.22 0.39 -3.40
CA PRO A 366 2.70 0.82 -2.08
C PRO A 366 2.25 -0.33 -1.17
N VAL A 367 2.78 -1.55 -1.30
CA VAL A 367 2.40 -2.66 -0.41
C VAL A 367 2.40 -2.23 1.06
N SER A 368 1.37 -2.62 1.80
CA SER A 368 1.19 -2.29 3.21
C SER A 368 1.02 -3.52 4.12
N ASP A 369 1.39 -4.70 3.63
CA ASP A 369 1.20 -5.96 4.36
C ASP A 369 2.04 -6.08 5.63
N PHE A 370 3.09 -5.29 5.76
CA PHE A 370 3.91 -5.16 6.97
C PHE A 370 3.41 -4.06 7.93
N VAL A 371 2.36 -3.30 7.57
CA VAL A 371 1.77 -2.17 8.31
C VAL A 371 0.29 -2.01 7.97
N ARG A 372 -0.46 -3.06 8.11
CA ARG A 372 -1.86 -3.16 7.68
C ARG A 372 -2.82 -2.21 8.38
N ASP A 373 -2.40 -1.65 9.51
CA ASP A 373 -3.11 -0.58 10.23
C ASP A 373 -3.03 0.78 9.51
N HIS A 374 -2.16 0.92 8.48
CA HIS A 374 -2.01 2.13 7.66
C HIS A 374 -2.48 1.89 6.23
N ILE A 375 -2.89 2.97 5.56
CA ILE A 375 -3.10 3.00 4.11
C ILE A 375 -2.09 3.95 3.47
N LEU A 376 -1.43 3.51 2.39
CA LEU A 376 -0.32 4.26 1.77
C LEU A 376 -0.80 4.97 0.51
N LEU A 377 -1.14 6.25 0.62
CA LEU A 377 -1.67 7.08 -0.47
C LEU A 377 -0.63 8.06 -1.03
N GLY A 378 0.63 7.88 -0.68
CA GLY A 378 1.71 8.80 -1.05
C GLY A 378 2.25 8.59 -2.47
N PRO A 379 3.14 9.49 -2.90
CA PRO A 379 3.82 9.39 -4.19
C PRO A 379 4.82 8.25 -4.21
N ALA A 380 5.09 7.72 -5.40
CA ALA A 380 6.20 6.83 -5.67
C ALA A 380 7.51 7.64 -5.76
N TYR A 381 8.33 7.67 -4.72
CA TYR A 381 9.58 8.46 -4.72
C TYR A 381 10.73 7.71 -4.05
N GLY A 382 11.94 8.22 -4.25
CA GLY A 382 13.16 7.74 -3.62
C GLY A 382 14.00 6.80 -4.48
N ASN A 383 13.46 6.27 -5.57
CA ASN A 383 14.24 5.48 -6.53
C ASN A 383 15.15 6.36 -7.38
N GLY A 384 16.30 5.83 -7.82
CA GLY A 384 17.24 6.53 -8.70
C GLY A 384 16.61 6.86 -10.06
N LEU A 385 16.90 8.04 -10.58
CA LEU A 385 16.43 8.47 -11.91
C LEU A 385 17.42 8.09 -13.04
N ASP A 386 18.49 7.38 -12.72
CA ASP A 386 19.59 7.02 -13.60
C ASP A 386 19.83 5.51 -13.75
N ILE A 387 18.88 4.68 -13.29
CA ILE A 387 19.00 3.22 -13.27
C ILE A 387 18.33 2.51 -14.46
N ALA A 388 17.79 3.26 -15.42
CA ALA A 388 17.06 2.68 -16.57
C ALA A 388 17.89 1.60 -17.33
N ASN A 389 19.21 1.82 -17.46
CA ASN A 389 20.09 0.88 -18.13
C ASN A 389 20.56 -0.29 -17.28
N ASP A 390 20.22 -0.33 -15.99
CA ASP A 390 20.68 -1.33 -15.04
C ASP A 390 19.61 -2.35 -14.67
N VAL A 391 18.37 -2.09 -15.04
CA VAL A 391 17.22 -2.97 -14.78
C VAL A 391 16.78 -3.72 -16.04
N SER A 392 16.31 -4.95 -15.88
CA SER A 392 15.66 -5.72 -16.98
C SER A 392 14.15 -5.57 -16.96
N GLY A 393 13.56 -5.18 -15.84
CA GLY A 393 12.15 -4.92 -15.63
C GLY A 393 11.91 -4.27 -14.28
N PHE A 394 10.74 -3.68 -14.09
CA PHE A 394 10.35 -3.02 -12.84
C PHE A 394 8.87 -3.23 -12.59
N VAL A 395 8.54 -4.00 -11.56
CA VAL A 395 7.17 -4.20 -11.09
C VAL A 395 7.00 -3.76 -9.66
N SER A 396 5.87 -3.15 -9.38
CA SER A 396 5.47 -2.72 -8.04
C SER A 396 4.64 -3.81 -7.37
N ASN A 397 4.84 -4.02 -6.07
CA ASN A 397 3.94 -4.79 -5.22
C ASN A 397 2.93 -3.83 -4.59
N PRO A 398 1.63 -3.89 -4.96
CA PRO A 398 0.61 -2.97 -4.48
C PRO A 398 0.04 -3.35 -3.11
N MET A 399 -0.85 -2.50 -2.57
CA MET A 399 -1.66 -2.83 -1.38
C MET A 399 -2.76 -3.85 -1.72
N GLU A 400 -3.30 -4.52 -0.69
CA GLU A 400 -4.57 -5.26 -0.79
C GLU A 400 -5.76 -4.36 -1.22
N HIS A 401 -5.61 -3.05 -1.13
CA HIS A 401 -6.54 -2.01 -1.55
C HIS A 401 -6.28 -1.61 -3.01
N ALA A 402 -6.95 -2.27 -3.93
CA ALA A 402 -6.68 -2.18 -5.35
C ALA A 402 -6.89 -0.76 -5.92
N GLU A 403 -8.02 -0.13 -5.62
CA GLU A 403 -8.31 1.22 -6.14
C GLU A 403 -7.39 2.28 -5.54
N ALA A 404 -7.13 2.21 -4.24
CA ALA A 404 -6.21 3.12 -3.57
C ALA A 404 -4.77 2.99 -4.11
N SER A 405 -4.32 1.79 -4.49
CA SER A 405 -3.01 1.55 -5.07
C SER A 405 -2.79 2.29 -6.39
N LYS A 406 -3.84 2.56 -7.17
CA LYS A 406 -3.76 3.27 -8.45
C LYS A 406 -3.15 4.66 -8.33
N ILE A 407 -3.28 5.31 -7.17
CA ILE A 407 -2.68 6.63 -6.91
C ILE A 407 -1.17 6.59 -7.09
N SER A 408 -0.50 5.64 -6.44
CA SER A 408 0.95 5.48 -6.56
C SER A 408 1.35 4.83 -7.89
N LEU A 409 0.57 3.87 -8.38
CA LEU A 409 0.82 3.16 -9.63
C LEU A 409 0.80 4.09 -10.85
N TYR A 410 0.04 5.18 -10.80
CA TYR A 410 0.04 6.21 -11.82
C TYR A 410 1.44 6.83 -12.01
N GLY A 411 2.09 7.21 -10.90
CA GLY A 411 3.45 7.73 -10.92
C GLY A 411 4.49 6.66 -11.28
N ILE A 412 4.29 5.40 -10.88
CA ILE A 412 5.19 4.29 -11.23
C ILE A 412 5.17 4.03 -12.75
N ALA A 413 4.01 4.19 -13.38
CA ALA A 413 3.90 4.11 -14.84
C ALA A 413 4.76 5.17 -15.53
N ASP A 414 4.74 6.42 -15.07
CA ASP A 414 5.59 7.50 -15.60
C ASP A 414 7.07 7.26 -15.30
N TYR A 415 7.40 6.90 -14.06
CA TYR A 415 8.77 6.57 -13.65
C TYR A 415 9.43 5.51 -14.55
N THR A 416 8.71 4.45 -14.85
CA THR A 416 9.25 3.34 -15.66
C THR A 416 9.25 3.62 -17.16
N TRP A 417 8.46 4.59 -17.60
CA TRP A 417 8.39 5.02 -18.99
C TRP A 417 9.44 6.06 -19.35
N ASN A 418 9.53 7.15 -18.56
CA ASN A 418 10.45 8.27 -18.78
C ASN A 418 11.11 8.71 -17.47
N MET A 419 12.06 7.89 -17.03
CA MET A 419 12.69 8.00 -15.71
C MET A 419 13.33 9.36 -15.48
N LYS A 420 13.96 9.96 -16.50
CA LYS A 420 14.64 11.26 -16.39
C LYS A 420 13.69 12.45 -16.22
N ALA A 421 12.48 12.36 -16.78
CA ALA A 421 11.47 13.41 -16.70
C ALA A 421 10.50 13.20 -15.54
N TYR A 422 10.66 12.12 -14.79
CA TYR A 422 9.79 11.77 -13.68
C TYR A 422 9.85 12.82 -12.57
N ASP A 423 8.67 13.31 -12.19
CA ASP A 423 8.47 14.20 -11.05
C ASP A 423 7.39 13.60 -10.14
N TYR A 424 7.84 13.05 -9.00
CA TYR A 424 6.96 12.32 -8.09
C TYR A 424 5.79 13.14 -7.56
N GLN A 425 5.98 14.46 -7.41
CA GLN A 425 4.96 15.37 -6.87
C GLN A 425 3.88 15.66 -7.91
N ARG A 426 4.29 16.04 -9.13
CA ARG A 426 3.41 16.24 -10.28
C ARG A 426 2.57 15.00 -10.57
N ASP A 427 3.20 13.85 -10.56
CA ASP A 427 2.53 12.61 -10.96
C ASP A 427 1.64 12.06 -9.87
N TRP A 428 1.95 12.32 -8.61
CA TRP A 428 1.05 12.05 -7.48
C TRP A 428 -0.23 12.89 -7.56
N GLU A 429 -0.12 14.19 -7.82
CA GLU A 429 -1.29 15.08 -8.01
C GLU A 429 -2.16 14.61 -9.19
N LYS A 430 -1.53 14.23 -10.32
CA LYS A 430 -2.24 13.66 -11.47
C LYS A 430 -2.90 12.31 -11.14
N GLY A 431 -2.23 11.45 -10.37
CA GLY A 431 -2.75 10.17 -9.93
C GLY A 431 -3.99 10.30 -9.06
N LEU A 432 -3.99 11.23 -8.10
CA LEU A 432 -5.16 11.55 -7.28
C LEU A 432 -6.34 12.01 -8.16
N LYS A 433 -6.07 12.91 -9.11
CA LYS A 433 -7.09 13.41 -10.05
C LYS A 433 -7.58 12.32 -11.01
N ALA A 434 -6.73 11.39 -11.42
CA ALA A 434 -7.12 10.29 -12.29
C ALA A 434 -8.03 9.27 -11.59
N VAL A 435 -7.85 9.08 -10.27
CA VAL A 435 -8.63 8.14 -9.46
C VAL A 435 -9.94 8.73 -8.99
N LEU A 436 -9.97 10.03 -8.64
CA LEU A 436 -11.16 10.74 -8.16
C LEU A 436 -11.22 12.17 -8.74
N PRO A 437 -11.60 12.35 -10.02
CA PRO A 437 -11.52 13.65 -10.70
C PRO A 437 -12.31 14.78 -10.04
N ASP A 438 -13.52 14.49 -9.61
CA ASP A 438 -14.47 15.50 -9.13
C ASP A 438 -14.15 15.98 -7.69
N ASN A 439 -13.54 15.11 -6.87
CA ASN A 439 -13.20 15.40 -5.47
C ASN A 439 -11.71 15.14 -5.17
N TYR A 440 -10.82 15.38 -6.15
CA TYR A 440 -9.39 15.08 -5.98
C TYR A 440 -8.73 15.94 -4.90
N GLU A 441 -9.19 17.18 -4.66
CA GLU A 441 -8.66 18.06 -3.62
C GLU A 441 -8.93 17.52 -2.21
N ALA A 442 -10.13 16.99 -1.98
CA ALA A 442 -10.46 16.31 -0.74
C ALA A 442 -9.61 15.04 -0.56
N LEU A 443 -9.47 14.22 -1.63
CA LEU A 443 -8.61 13.05 -1.62
C LEU A 443 -7.15 13.42 -1.35
N ARG A 444 -6.65 14.50 -1.94
CA ARG A 444 -5.30 15.03 -1.72
C ARG A 444 -5.10 15.43 -0.26
N THR A 445 -6.04 16.18 0.30
CA THR A 445 -5.97 16.61 1.71
C THR A 445 -5.91 15.42 2.65
N PHE A 446 -6.76 14.42 2.44
CA PHE A 446 -6.73 13.18 3.24
C PHE A 446 -5.44 12.39 3.03
N ALA A 447 -4.95 12.27 1.79
CA ALA A 447 -3.73 11.55 1.45
C ALA A 447 -2.47 12.18 2.08
N LEU A 448 -2.46 13.50 2.33
CA LEU A 448 -1.36 14.17 3.04
C LEU A 448 -1.10 13.59 4.43
N TYR A 449 -2.13 13.05 5.10
CA TYR A 449 -2.04 12.43 6.42
C TYR A 449 -1.92 10.91 6.38
N ASN A 450 -1.82 10.34 5.16
CA ASN A 450 -1.72 8.90 4.90
C ASN A 450 -0.70 8.59 3.80
N LYS A 451 0.30 9.44 3.60
CA LYS A 451 1.32 9.25 2.54
C LYS A 451 2.21 8.07 2.82
N ASP A 452 2.63 7.94 4.07
CA ASP A 452 3.63 6.99 4.49
C ASP A 452 3.53 6.74 5.98
N LEU A 453 4.34 5.81 6.45
CA LEU A 453 4.40 5.45 7.85
C LEU A 453 5.07 6.55 8.67
N GLY A 454 4.72 6.62 9.94
CA GLY A 454 5.51 7.27 10.96
C GLY A 454 6.93 6.67 11.05
N PRO A 455 7.70 6.93 12.11
CA PRO A 455 9.00 6.31 12.30
C PRO A 455 8.92 4.79 12.19
N ASN A 456 9.66 4.21 11.24
CA ASN A 456 9.69 2.76 10.99
C ASN A 456 11.11 2.33 10.61
N GLY A 457 11.37 1.04 10.57
CA GLY A 457 12.69 0.47 10.27
C GLY A 457 13.20 0.72 8.85
N HIS A 458 12.36 1.25 7.95
CA HIS A 458 12.71 1.53 6.55
C HIS A 458 13.15 2.99 6.32
N GLY A 459 12.76 3.92 7.18
CA GLY A 459 13.39 5.23 7.44
C GLY A 459 13.37 6.33 6.36
N PHE A 460 12.98 6.09 5.12
CA PHE A 460 13.20 7.01 3.99
C PHE A 460 11.94 7.71 3.45
N ARG A 461 10.81 7.57 4.12
CA ARG A 461 9.53 8.11 3.67
C ARG A 461 8.91 9.09 4.64
N ARG A 462 8.01 9.93 4.14
CA ARG A 462 7.35 10.99 4.89
C ARG A 462 5.85 10.85 4.81
N GLU A 463 5.17 10.95 5.96
CA GLU A 463 3.71 10.99 6.02
C GLU A 463 3.18 12.40 5.81
N GLU A 464 3.64 13.35 6.61
CA GLU A 464 3.16 14.73 6.63
C GLU A 464 4.28 15.72 6.27
N GLY A 465 3.91 16.92 5.82
CA GLY A 465 4.87 17.93 5.37
C GLY A 465 5.60 18.69 6.48
N ASP A 466 6.72 19.33 6.14
CA ASP A 466 7.50 20.15 7.09
C ASP A 466 6.73 21.40 7.56
N GLU A 467 5.79 21.90 6.73
CA GLU A 467 4.88 23.00 7.08
C GLU A 467 4.07 22.67 8.36
N LEU A 468 3.54 21.45 8.45
CA LEU A 468 2.79 21.03 9.64
C LEU A 468 3.69 20.94 10.88
N LYS A 469 4.95 20.56 10.76
CA LYS A 469 5.91 20.53 11.86
C LYS A 469 6.09 21.90 12.48
N SER A 470 6.27 22.93 11.66
CA SER A 470 6.42 24.32 12.13
C SER A 470 5.18 24.80 12.91
N ILE A 471 3.99 24.50 12.38
CA ILE A 471 2.72 24.81 13.05
C ILE A 471 2.61 24.05 14.39
N ALA A 472 2.95 22.75 14.39
CA ALA A 472 2.91 21.89 15.56
C ALA A 472 3.83 22.39 16.69
N GLU A 473 5.07 22.74 16.35
CA GLU A 473 6.04 23.29 17.33
C GLU A 473 5.57 24.60 17.96
N GLY A 474 4.97 25.49 17.16
CA GLY A 474 4.39 26.74 17.67
C GLY A 474 3.17 26.48 18.56
N ALA A 475 2.27 25.59 18.16
CA ALA A 475 1.08 25.23 18.95
C ALA A 475 1.45 24.65 20.32
N LEU A 476 2.46 23.77 20.38
CA LEU A 476 2.99 23.22 21.64
C LEU A 476 3.64 24.26 22.57
N LYS A 477 4.04 25.41 22.03
CA LYS A 477 4.52 26.59 22.80
C LYS A 477 3.40 27.58 23.13
N SER A 478 2.15 27.20 22.88
CA SER A 478 0.96 28.04 23.07
C SER A 478 0.97 29.35 22.25
N ASP A 479 1.65 29.33 21.06
CA ASP A 479 1.59 30.46 20.15
C ASP A 479 0.18 30.56 19.52
N PRO A 480 -0.54 31.69 19.72
CA PRO A 480 -1.93 31.83 19.29
C PRO A 480 -2.12 31.63 17.76
N LYS A 481 -1.17 32.10 16.95
CA LYS A 481 -1.22 31.97 15.49
C LYS A 481 -1.08 30.52 15.06
N SER A 482 -0.12 29.81 15.65
CA SER A 482 0.10 28.39 15.37
C SER A 482 -1.08 27.54 15.83
N LEU A 483 -1.69 27.82 16.97
CA LEU A 483 -2.91 27.15 17.43
C LEU A 483 -4.07 27.38 16.47
N GLN A 484 -4.26 28.61 15.98
CA GLN A 484 -5.26 28.90 14.96
C GLN A 484 -5.00 28.14 13.65
N GLN A 485 -3.75 28.11 13.19
CA GLN A 485 -3.37 27.37 12.00
C GLN A 485 -3.59 25.86 12.17
N LEU A 486 -3.23 25.29 13.32
CA LEU A 486 -3.47 23.87 13.62
C LEU A 486 -4.97 23.55 13.63
N THR A 487 -5.79 24.45 14.20
CA THR A 487 -7.25 24.32 14.17
C THR A 487 -7.77 24.30 12.73
N ILE A 488 -7.28 25.19 11.86
CA ILE A 488 -7.65 25.22 10.43
C ILE A 488 -7.28 23.90 9.74
N LYS A 489 -6.07 23.36 10.01
CA LYS A 489 -5.65 22.07 9.43
C LYS A 489 -6.56 20.91 9.86
N CYS A 490 -7.02 20.91 11.11
CA CYS A 490 -8.00 19.93 11.58
C CYS A 490 -9.36 20.09 10.86
N TYR A 491 -9.83 21.34 10.66
CA TYR A 491 -11.06 21.59 9.90
C TYR A 491 -10.92 21.18 8.42
N GLU A 492 -9.78 21.48 7.78
CA GLU A 492 -9.50 21.06 6.39
C GLU A 492 -9.60 19.54 6.26
N LEU A 493 -8.95 18.79 7.16
CA LEU A 493 -9.04 17.32 7.18
C LEU A 493 -10.48 16.85 7.42
N ARG A 494 -11.19 17.50 8.35
CA ARG A 494 -12.58 17.14 8.68
C ARG A 494 -13.52 17.33 7.49
N MET A 495 -13.41 18.44 6.78
CA MET A 495 -14.20 18.74 5.56
C MET A 495 -13.87 17.76 4.45
N ALA A 496 -12.59 17.52 4.18
CA ALA A 496 -12.14 16.58 3.16
C ALA A 496 -12.70 15.16 3.40
N VAL A 497 -12.68 14.71 4.65
CA VAL A 497 -13.23 13.39 5.00
C VAL A 497 -14.75 13.34 4.78
N ASP A 498 -15.50 14.40 5.14
CA ASP A 498 -16.94 14.42 4.93
C ASP A 498 -17.30 14.41 3.43
N GLU A 499 -16.56 15.15 2.60
CA GLU A 499 -16.71 15.14 1.15
C GLU A 499 -16.43 13.74 0.58
N LEU A 500 -15.35 13.08 1.00
CA LEU A 500 -15.02 11.73 0.55
C LEU A 500 -16.04 10.68 1.01
N LEU A 501 -16.58 10.81 2.22
CA LEU A 501 -17.65 9.93 2.71
C LEU A 501 -18.98 10.14 1.95
N ALA A 502 -19.22 11.34 1.43
CA ALA A 502 -20.38 11.67 0.63
C ALA A 502 -20.23 11.25 -0.85
N ASP A 503 -19.00 11.19 -1.36
CA ASP A 503 -18.71 10.84 -2.75
C ASP A 503 -19.16 9.42 -3.12
N ASN A 504 -19.72 9.25 -4.33
CA ASN A 504 -20.14 7.96 -4.87
C ASN A 504 -19.65 7.75 -6.32
N THR A 505 -18.75 8.59 -6.82
CA THR A 505 -18.24 8.49 -8.18
C THR A 505 -17.27 7.32 -8.34
N ASN A 506 -16.52 6.98 -7.26
CA ASN A 506 -15.71 5.78 -7.17
C ASN A 506 -16.06 4.97 -5.90
N PRO A 507 -17.12 4.13 -5.95
CA PRO A 507 -17.59 3.40 -4.77
C PRO A 507 -16.62 2.35 -4.25
N GLU A 508 -15.75 1.79 -5.09
CA GLU A 508 -14.72 0.83 -4.65
C GLU A 508 -13.62 1.54 -3.85
N LEU A 509 -13.12 2.69 -4.33
CA LEU A 509 -12.18 3.52 -3.58
C LEU A 509 -12.77 3.93 -2.22
N LYS A 510 -14.01 4.42 -2.21
CA LYS A 510 -14.72 4.77 -0.98
C LYS A 510 -14.80 3.58 0.00
N ARG A 511 -15.15 2.40 -0.50
CA ARG A 511 -15.21 1.17 0.31
C ARG A 511 -13.85 0.85 0.94
N GLU A 512 -12.77 0.95 0.17
CA GLU A 512 -11.41 0.68 0.63
C GLU A 512 -10.94 1.71 1.66
N LEU A 513 -11.19 3.00 1.45
CA LEU A 513 -10.75 4.08 2.33
C LEU A 513 -11.62 4.25 3.59
N ARG A 514 -12.85 3.74 3.60
CA ARG A 514 -13.85 4.03 4.64
C ARG A 514 -13.34 3.88 6.09
N PRO A 515 -12.61 2.83 6.49
CA PRO A 515 -12.11 2.70 7.85
C PRO A 515 -11.20 3.88 8.24
N TRP A 516 -10.26 4.22 7.37
CA TRP A 516 -9.31 5.32 7.60
C TRP A 516 -9.98 6.70 7.49
N LEU A 517 -11.01 6.86 6.66
CA LEU A 517 -11.82 8.09 6.62
C LEU A 517 -12.53 8.32 7.96
N LEU A 518 -13.14 7.28 8.52
CA LEU A 518 -13.79 7.39 9.84
C LEU A 518 -12.78 7.73 10.95
N GLN A 519 -11.60 7.14 10.93
CA GLN A 519 -10.53 7.46 11.87
C GLN A 519 -9.99 8.88 11.66
N GLY A 520 -9.80 9.29 10.41
CA GLY A 520 -9.41 10.66 10.06
C GLY A 520 -10.41 11.71 10.56
N LYS A 521 -11.71 11.39 10.52
CA LYS A 521 -12.76 12.20 11.11
C LYS A 521 -12.59 12.36 12.63
N ASN A 522 -12.38 11.24 13.32
CA ASN A 522 -12.17 11.25 14.78
C ASN A 522 -10.91 12.05 15.16
N VAL A 523 -9.81 11.87 14.43
CA VAL A 523 -8.55 12.61 14.65
C VAL A 523 -8.75 14.12 14.43
N ALA A 524 -9.45 14.50 13.36
CA ALA A 524 -9.72 15.90 13.06
C ALA A 524 -10.62 16.55 14.14
N ASP A 525 -11.71 15.91 14.52
CA ASP A 525 -12.62 16.40 15.56
C ASP A 525 -11.94 16.46 16.93
N TYR A 526 -11.09 15.47 17.28
CA TYR A 526 -10.24 15.48 18.48
C TYR A 526 -9.27 16.67 18.48
N GLY A 527 -8.65 16.94 17.32
CA GLY A 527 -7.77 18.08 17.15
C GLY A 527 -8.49 19.42 17.34
N ILE A 528 -9.69 19.58 16.78
CA ILE A 528 -10.53 20.76 16.95
C ILE A 528 -10.85 20.97 18.44
N ALA A 529 -11.32 19.92 19.13
CA ALA A 529 -11.65 20.00 20.56
C ALA A 529 -10.42 20.35 21.41
N THR A 530 -9.27 19.73 21.15
CA THR A 530 -8.01 20.00 21.85
C THR A 530 -7.52 21.43 21.65
N CYS A 531 -7.58 21.93 20.41
CA CYS A 531 -7.22 23.33 20.11
C CYS A 531 -8.18 24.31 20.79
N ILE A 532 -9.48 24.02 20.84
CA ILE A 532 -10.45 24.84 21.59
C ILE A 532 -10.09 24.88 23.08
N MET A 533 -9.72 23.76 23.70
CA MET A 533 -9.24 23.72 25.08
C MET A 533 -8.02 24.63 25.28
N ALA A 534 -7.02 24.54 24.41
CA ALA A 534 -5.82 25.36 24.47
C ALA A 534 -6.14 26.88 24.30
N MET A 535 -7.01 27.20 23.34
CA MET A 535 -7.46 28.60 23.12
C MET A 535 -8.26 29.16 24.30
N ASN A 536 -9.06 28.34 24.99
CA ASN A 536 -9.76 28.78 26.23
C ASN A 536 -8.78 29.21 27.33
N GLN A 537 -7.62 28.58 27.44
CA GLN A 537 -6.61 28.99 28.41
C GLN A 537 -5.97 30.36 28.09
N LEU A 538 -5.76 30.61 26.80
CA LEU A 538 -5.22 31.89 26.34
C LEU A 538 -6.24 33.03 26.41
N TYR A 539 -7.52 32.72 26.22
CA TYR A 539 -8.62 33.67 26.14
C TYR A 539 -9.82 33.23 26.98
N PRO A 540 -9.68 33.17 28.33
CA PRO A 540 -10.69 32.55 29.23
C PRO A 540 -12.06 33.27 29.23
N ASN A 541 -12.12 34.52 28.81
CA ASN A 541 -13.33 35.32 28.74
C ASN A 541 -13.95 35.41 27.32
N ASN A 542 -13.45 34.65 26.35
CA ASN A 542 -13.98 34.68 25.00
C ASN A 542 -15.26 33.84 24.88
N ALA A 543 -16.42 34.55 24.81
CA ALA A 543 -17.73 33.92 24.66
C ALA A 543 -17.93 33.20 23.29
N GLY A 544 -17.01 33.37 22.35
CA GLY A 544 -17.05 32.73 21.01
C GLY A 544 -16.59 31.29 21.00
N PHE A 545 -15.94 30.79 22.06
CA PHE A 545 -15.49 29.41 22.16
C PHE A 545 -16.38 28.56 23.08
N PRO A 546 -16.61 27.28 22.77
CA PRO A 546 -17.17 26.34 23.75
C PRO A 546 -16.35 26.37 25.04
N LYS A 547 -17.01 26.20 26.18
CA LYS A 547 -16.31 26.16 27.49
C LYS A 547 -15.31 24.99 27.51
N PHE A 548 -14.22 25.14 28.27
CA PHE A 548 -13.18 24.13 28.44
C PHE A 548 -13.75 22.76 28.79
N ASP A 549 -14.66 22.66 29.77
CA ASP A 549 -15.24 21.37 30.18
C ASP A 549 -16.02 20.67 29.08
N MET A 550 -16.68 21.42 28.17
CA MET A 550 -17.38 20.84 27.03
C MET A 550 -16.38 20.28 26.00
N ALA A 551 -15.34 21.05 25.69
CA ALA A 551 -14.30 20.63 24.75
C ALA A 551 -13.49 19.45 25.31
N TYR A 552 -13.20 19.43 26.61
CA TYR A 552 -12.54 18.30 27.27
C TYR A 552 -13.38 17.01 27.18
N LYS A 553 -14.67 17.06 27.51
CA LYS A 553 -15.57 15.91 27.40
C LYS A 553 -15.68 15.40 25.96
N GLN A 554 -15.72 16.31 24.99
CA GLN A 554 -15.74 15.95 23.58
C GLN A 554 -14.44 15.29 23.17
N ALA A 555 -13.28 15.85 23.54
CA ALA A 555 -11.98 15.27 23.24
C ALA A 555 -11.84 13.85 23.81
N HIS A 556 -12.25 13.66 25.07
CA HIS A 556 -12.23 12.34 25.72
C HIS A 556 -13.17 11.33 25.03
N ALA A 557 -14.37 11.74 24.63
CA ALA A 557 -15.28 10.88 23.88
C ALA A 557 -14.70 10.46 22.54
N LEU A 558 -13.94 11.35 21.88
CA LEU A 558 -13.27 11.05 20.62
C LEU A 558 -12.06 10.12 20.81
N GLN A 559 -11.32 10.22 21.90
CA GLN A 559 -10.29 9.24 22.26
C GLN A 559 -10.89 7.83 22.39
N VAL A 560 -12.07 7.70 23.04
CA VAL A 560 -12.81 6.43 23.11
C VAL A 560 -13.20 5.93 21.72
N GLN A 561 -13.75 6.80 20.86
CA GLN A 561 -14.15 6.41 19.51
C GLN A 561 -12.96 6.00 18.65
N MET A 562 -11.83 6.70 18.74
CA MET A 562 -10.58 6.32 18.05
C MET A 562 -10.12 4.94 18.50
N TYR A 563 -10.11 4.69 19.81
CA TYR A 563 -9.76 3.39 20.36
C TYR A 563 -10.70 2.27 19.90
N GLU A 564 -12.01 2.48 19.94
CA GLU A 564 -12.99 1.48 19.53
C GLU A 564 -12.87 1.14 18.04
N LEU A 565 -12.68 2.15 17.18
CA LEU A 565 -12.51 1.95 15.76
C LEU A 565 -11.19 1.21 15.45
N GLU A 566 -10.09 1.61 16.07
CA GLU A 566 -8.79 0.95 15.94
C GLU A 566 -8.85 -0.53 16.34
N ASN A 567 -9.55 -0.85 17.42
CA ASN A 567 -9.67 -2.22 17.91
C ASN A 567 -10.83 -3.02 17.28
N SER A 568 -11.66 -2.42 16.44
CA SER A 568 -12.71 -3.12 15.70
C SER A 568 -12.18 -3.89 14.50
N ASP A 569 -11.02 -3.53 13.96
CA ASP A 569 -10.41 -4.20 12.82
C ASP A 569 -9.55 -5.39 13.27
N VAL A 570 -10.16 -6.56 13.22
CA VAL A 570 -9.53 -7.85 13.58
C VAL A 570 -9.14 -8.68 12.36
N ARG A 571 -9.22 -8.12 11.16
CA ARG A 571 -8.93 -8.86 9.90
C ARG A 571 -7.49 -9.38 9.86
N HIS A 572 -6.58 -8.70 10.52
CA HIS A 572 -5.16 -9.00 10.52
C HIS A 572 -4.65 -9.18 11.96
N ALA A 573 -4.63 -10.42 12.43
CA ALA A 573 -4.26 -10.76 13.82
C ALA A 573 -2.85 -10.24 14.24
N LEU A 574 -1.92 -10.11 13.28
CA LEU A 574 -0.54 -9.66 13.57
C LEU A 574 -0.40 -8.12 13.61
N GLN A 575 -1.28 -7.39 12.92
CA GLN A 575 -1.23 -5.93 12.82
C GLN A 575 -2.65 -5.38 12.75
N PRO A 576 -3.43 -5.55 13.82
CA PRO A 576 -4.77 -4.97 13.88
C PRO A 576 -4.68 -3.45 14.02
N GLY A 577 -5.73 -2.77 13.63
CA GLY A 577 -5.87 -1.34 13.87
C GLY A 577 -6.09 -0.52 12.60
N ILE A 578 -6.43 0.74 12.81
CA ILE A 578 -6.67 1.74 11.78
C ILE A 578 -6.01 3.04 12.23
N LYS A 579 -4.93 3.45 11.58
CA LYS A 579 -4.11 4.59 11.98
C LYS A 579 -4.06 5.65 10.90
N VAL A 580 -4.18 6.90 11.32
CA VAL A 580 -4.15 8.10 10.47
C VAL A 580 -3.31 9.17 11.14
N ALA A 581 -2.53 9.92 10.38
CA ALA A 581 -1.78 11.10 10.84
C ALA A 581 -0.81 10.81 12.01
N THR A 582 -0.15 9.65 11.98
CA THR A 582 0.62 9.12 13.12
C THR A 582 1.99 9.76 13.28
N LYS A 583 2.43 10.61 12.36
CA LYS A 583 3.79 11.15 12.35
C LYS A 583 3.92 12.51 13.02
N VAL A 584 3.05 13.46 12.70
CA VAL A 584 3.10 14.83 13.22
C VAL A 584 1.79 15.22 13.88
N LEU A 585 0.64 15.16 13.19
CA LEU A 585 -0.61 15.71 13.68
C LEU A 585 -1.07 15.02 14.98
N LEU A 586 -1.33 13.72 14.94
CA LEU A 586 -1.85 13.00 16.11
C LEU A 586 -0.89 13.06 17.32
N PRO A 587 0.43 12.83 17.19
CA PRO A 587 1.37 13.00 18.29
C PRO A 587 1.39 14.43 18.88
N THR A 588 1.23 15.44 18.01
CA THR A 588 1.14 16.84 18.46
C THR A 588 -0.13 17.09 19.25
N LEU A 589 -1.28 16.61 18.75
CA LEU A 589 -2.57 16.74 19.42
C LEU A 589 -2.57 16.05 20.79
N ASN A 590 -2.00 14.85 20.86
CA ASN A 590 -1.85 14.09 22.09
C ASN A 590 -1.03 14.87 23.13
N LYS A 591 0.11 15.41 22.72
CA LYS A 591 0.95 16.22 23.60
C LYS A 591 0.28 17.54 24.01
N LEU A 592 -0.38 18.22 23.07
CA LEU A 592 -1.12 19.46 23.33
C LEU A 592 -2.27 19.21 24.31
N PHE A 593 -3.02 18.12 24.16
CA PHE A 593 -4.08 17.72 25.09
C PHE A 593 -3.54 17.57 26.51
N SER A 594 -2.51 16.74 26.71
CA SER A 594 -1.93 16.50 28.02
C SER A 594 -1.40 17.79 28.67
N GLN A 595 -0.65 18.62 27.95
CA GLN A 595 -0.14 19.91 28.44
C GLN A 595 -1.29 20.87 28.84
N THR A 596 -2.35 20.87 28.02
CA THR A 596 -3.51 21.77 28.26
C THR A 596 -4.30 21.35 29.49
N VAL A 597 -4.52 20.03 29.66
CA VAL A 597 -5.21 19.52 30.86
C VAL A 597 -4.38 19.77 32.13
N ASP A 598 -3.07 19.54 32.10
CA ASP A 598 -2.16 19.82 33.22
C ASP A 598 -2.19 21.28 33.63
N ALA A 599 -2.13 22.19 32.66
CA ALA A 599 -2.20 23.62 32.92
C ALA A 599 -3.57 24.03 33.54
N TYR A 600 -4.67 23.46 33.03
CA TYR A 600 -6.02 23.68 33.58
C TYR A 600 -6.15 23.16 35.01
N ASN A 601 -5.68 21.93 35.29
CA ASN A 601 -5.69 21.31 36.60
C ASN A 601 -4.94 22.20 37.64
N LYS A 602 -3.75 22.66 37.23
CA LYS A 602 -2.92 23.53 38.06
C LYS A 602 -3.62 24.88 38.38
N ALA A 603 -4.25 25.48 37.38
CA ALA A 603 -4.90 26.79 37.52
C ALA A 603 -6.19 26.73 38.35
N ASN A 604 -6.94 25.63 38.29
CA ASN A 604 -8.27 25.50 38.89
C ASN A 604 -8.32 24.52 40.08
N GLY A 605 -7.22 23.89 40.47
CA GLY A 605 -7.18 22.91 41.56
C GLY A 605 -8.00 21.64 41.27
N THR A 606 -8.12 21.27 39.97
CA THR A 606 -8.85 20.09 39.53
C THR A 606 -7.90 18.91 39.27
N GLN A 607 -8.45 17.72 39.05
CA GLN A 607 -7.70 16.47 38.73
C GLN A 607 -8.32 15.77 37.53
N LEU A 608 -8.51 16.50 36.42
CA LEU A 608 -8.96 15.91 35.18
C LEU A 608 -7.86 14.97 34.62
N ASP A 609 -8.28 13.89 34.00
CA ASP A 609 -7.35 12.95 33.35
C ASP A 609 -6.67 13.63 32.15
N ASN A 610 -5.34 13.64 32.15
CA ASN A 610 -4.48 14.20 31.12
C ASN A 610 -4.00 13.16 30.11
N SER A 611 -4.45 11.90 30.21
CA SER A 611 -4.12 10.83 29.30
C SER A 611 -4.62 11.17 27.90
N SER A 612 -3.72 11.22 26.94
CA SER A 612 -4.04 11.55 25.54
C SER A 612 -4.56 10.37 24.73
N GLU A 613 -4.39 9.15 25.26
CA GLU A 613 -4.88 7.92 24.66
C GLU A 613 -5.81 7.21 25.64
N TYR A 614 -6.98 6.83 25.15
CA TYR A 614 -7.91 6.05 25.96
C TYR A 614 -7.40 4.62 26.13
N ASN A 615 -7.36 4.16 27.37
CA ASN A 615 -7.10 2.76 27.70
C ASN A 615 -8.21 2.26 28.63
N PRO A 616 -9.00 1.25 28.22
CA PRO A 616 -10.07 0.69 29.04
C PRO A 616 -9.56 -0.07 30.27
N PHE A 617 -8.24 -0.27 30.40
CA PHE A 617 -7.64 -1.04 31.48
C PHE A 617 -6.72 -0.17 32.34
N LYS A 618 -6.79 -0.38 33.66
CA LYS A 618 -5.87 0.23 34.62
C LYS A 618 -5.32 -0.83 35.59
N ILE A 619 -4.13 -0.56 36.11
CA ILE A 619 -3.53 -1.35 37.18
C ILE A 619 -3.89 -0.76 38.52
N VAL A 620 -4.41 -1.62 39.42
CA VAL A 620 -4.60 -1.35 40.84
C VAL A 620 -3.80 -2.41 41.59
N THR A 621 -2.77 -2.01 42.35
CA THR A 621 -1.85 -2.98 42.94
C THR A 621 -1.29 -2.53 44.30
N ASP A 622 -1.09 -3.51 45.18
CA ASP A 622 -0.32 -3.40 46.41
C ASP A 622 1.20 -3.67 46.18
N VAL A 623 1.64 -3.89 44.92
CA VAL A 623 3.02 -4.13 44.55
C VAL A 623 3.58 -2.85 43.92
N PRO A 624 4.31 -1.99 44.66
CA PRO A 624 4.66 -0.64 44.17
C PRO A 624 5.43 -0.64 42.84
N GLN A 625 6.28 -1.66 42.60
CA GLN A 625 7.09 -1.78 41.38
C GLN A 625 6.25 -2.07 40.12
N LEU A 626 4.99 -2.48 40.26
CA LEU A 626 4.08 -2.77 39.16
C LEU A 626 3.04 -1.67 38.92
N ALA A 627 2.96 -0.66 39.80
CA ALA A 627 1.91 0.36 39.74
C ALA A 627 1.91 1.20 38.46
N LEU A 628 3.08 1.41 37.88
CA LEU A 628 3.28 2.24 36.68
C LEU A 628 3.62 1.44 35.41
N GLN A 629 3.41 0.12 35.43
CA GLN A 629 3.68 -0.69 34.23
C GLN A 629 2.70 -0.33 33.13
N PRO A 630 3.17 -0.07 31.89
CA PRO A 630 2.29 0.22 30.78
C PRO A 630 1.42 -0.98 30.41
N ILE A 631 0.14 -0.71 30.12
CA ILE A 631 -0.77 -1.67 29.51
C ILE A 631 -0.93 -1.29 28.03
N SER A 632 -0.71 -2.23 27.14
CA SER A 632 -0.98 -2.08 25.71
C SER A 632 -2.12 -2.99 25.26
N VAL A 633 -2.97 -2.46 24.40
CA VAL A 633 -4.07 -3.20 23.76
C VAL A 633 -3.79 -3.25 22.26
N ARG A 634 -3.79 -4.45 21.68
CA ARG A 634 -3.65 -4.65 20.24
C ARG A 634 -4.69 -5.67 19.77
N GLY A 635 -5.76 -5.19 19.19
CA GLY A 635 -6.90 -6.05 18.84
C GLY A 635 -7.47 -6.75 20.06
N ASN A 636 -7.40 -8.08 20.07
CA ASN A 636 -7.86 -8.88 21.20
C ASN A 636 -6.82 -9.08 22.32
N ASP A 637 -5.56 -8.74 22.06
CA ASP A 637 -4.47 -8.93 23.01
C ASP A 637 -4.33 -7.74 23.94
N VAL A 638 -4.31 -8.01 25.24
CA VAL A 638 -4.01 -7.03 26.31
C VAL A 638 -2.73 -7.49 27.01
N THR A 639 -1.70 -6.67 26.98
CA THR A 639 -0.36 -7.01 27.49
C THR A 639 0.09 -5.97 28.49
N VAL A 640 0.56 -6.41 29.65
CA VAL A 640 1.29 -5.56 30.59
C VAL A 640 2.78 -5.68 30.30
N SER A 641 3.47 -4.55 30.20
CA SER A 641 4.89 -4.52 29.90
C SER A 641 5.71 -5.30 30.94
N PRO A 642 6.71 -6.11 30.54
CA PRO A 642 7.56 -6.82 31.46
C PRO A 642 8.42 -5.84 32.29
N SER A 643 8.80 -6.26 33.51
CA SER A 643 9.77 -5.54 34.33
C SER A 643 11.17 -6.12 34.12
N LEU A 644 12.17 -5.23 33.99
CA LEU A 644 13.58 -5.62 33.96
C LEU A 644 14.15 -5.85 35.35
N GLU A 645 13.42 -5.44 36.38
CA GLU A 645 13.86 -5.55 37.78
C GLU A 645 13.20 -6.77 38.47
N VAL A 646 13.86 -7.26 39.53
CA VAL A 646 13.27 -8.24 40.44
C VAL A 646 12.15 -7.58 41.22
N ILE A 647 10.93 -8.09 41.09
CA ILE A 647 9.78 -7.61 41.82
C ILE A 647 9.71 -8.25 43.19
N LYS A 648 9.69 -7.45 44.25
CA LYS A 648 9.40 -7.88 45.62
C LYS A 648 7.88 -7.83 45.83
N TRP A 649 7.24 -9.00 45.78
CA TRP A 649 5.80 -9.13 45.89
C TRP A 649 5.42 -9.47 47.32
N PRO A 650 4.91 -8.50 48.10
CA PRO A 650 4.64 -8.70 49.54
C PRO A 650 3.60 -9.81 49.80
N LYS A 651 3.62 -10.38 50.98
CA LYS A 651 2.58 -11.32 51.46
C LYS A 651 1.20 -10.69 51.34
N ASN A 652 0.24 -11.44 50.80
CA ASN A 652 -1.15 -11.04 50.60
C ASN A 652 -1.35 -9.83 49.63
N ALA A 653 -0.28 -9.30 49.03
CA ALA A 653 -0.40 -8.23 48.06
C ALA A 653 -1.02 -8.70 46.77
N ALA A 654 -1.82 -7.86 46.15
CA ALA A 654 -2.52 -8.12 44.94
C ALA A 654 -2.05 -7.23 43.78
N PHE A 655 -2.04 -7.78 42.59
CA PHE A 655 -1.94 -7.08 41.31
C PHE A 655 -3.25 -7.29 40.58
N THR A 656 -3.95 -6.21 40.29
CA THR A 656 -5.27 -6.25 39.65
C THR A 656 -5.25 -5.41 38.37
N ILE A 657 -5.75 -5.98 37.29
CA ILE A 657 -6.12 -5.23 36.09
C ILE A 657 -7.63 -5.04 36.14
N GLU A 658 -8.06 -3.78 36.12
CA GLU A 658 -9.46 -3.39 36.08
C GLU A 658 -9.83 -2.86 34.70
N GLY A 659 -10.88 -3.44 34.08
CA GLY A 659 -11.52 -2.91 32.90
C GLY A 659 -12.67 -1.96 33.24
N ASP A 660 -12.98 -1.03 32.39
CA ASP A 660 -14.12 -0.12 32.50
C ASP A 660 -15.47 -0.83 32.26
N ARG A 661 -15.43 -2.01 31.68
CA ARG A 661 -16.59 -2.88 31.40
C ARG A 661 -16.19 -4.36 31.49
N ASP A 662 -17.21 -5.23 31.52
CA ASP A 662 -16.98 -6.67 31.42
C ASP A 662 -16.42 -7.03 30.03
N ILE A 663 -15.37 -7.84 30.01
CA ILE A 663 -14.80 -8.44 28.81
C ILE A 663 -15.00 -9.95 28.84
N THR A 664 -15.10 -10.57 27.66
CA THR A 664 -15.08 -12.03 27.52
C THR A 664 -13.65 -12.49 27.31
N PHE A 665 -13.14 -13.34 28.18
CA PHE A 665 -11.79 -13.91 28.06
C PHE A 665 -11.77 -15.06 27.04
N ALA A 666 -10.70 -15.12 26.25
CA ALA A 666 -10.37 -16.29 25.42
C ALA A 666 -9.23 -17.10 26.03
N GLY A 667 -8.35 -16.47 26.80
CA GLY A 667 -7.25 -17.11 27.49
C GLY A 667 -6.34 -16.08 28.15
N MET A 668 -5.33 -16.57 28.87
CA MET A 668 -4.31 -15.77 29.51
C MET A 668 -2.99 -16.53 29.56
N GLU A 669 -1.91 -15.78 29.52
CA GLU A 669 -0.54 -16.26 29.75
C GLU A 669 0.16 -15.31 30.71
N PHE A 670 0.81 -15.82 31.73
CA PHE A 670 1.72 -15.03 32.54
C PHE A 670 2.93 -15.84 32.97
N ASN A 671 4.08 -15.16 33.09
CA ASN A 671 5.34 -15.75 33.51
C ASN A 671 6.00 -14.86 34.56
N LEU A 672 6.09 -15.36 35.76
CA LEU A 672 6.73 -14.67 36.90
C LEU A 672 8.18 -15.11 37.12
N GLY A 673 8.76 -15.91 36.21
CA GLY A 673 10.15 -16.36 36.27
C GLY A 673 10.48 -17.21 37.49
N LYS A 674 9.47 -17.83 38.11
CA LYS A 674 9.55 -18.58 39.33
C LYS A 674 8.86 -19.92 39.17
N ALA A 675 9.50 -20.99 39.62
CA ALA A 675 8.85 -22.27 39.79
C ALA A 675 7.77 -22.18 40.91
N ASP A 676 6.82 -23.05 40.92
CA ASP A 676 5.74 -23.15 41.93
C ASP A 676 4.77 -21.96 41.93
N VAL A 677 4.60 -21.27 40.81
CA VAL A 677 3.66 -20.13 40.71
C VAL A 677 2.25 -20.51 41.17
N ALA A 678 1.77 -21.67 40.77
CA ALA A 678 0.45 -22.19 41.17
C ALA A 678 0.29 -22.46 42.69
N LYS A 679 1.38 -22.60 43.43
CA LYS A 679 1.37 -22.76 44.90
C LYS A 679 1.50 -21.42 45.61
N CYS A 680 2.15 -20.46 45.00
CA CYS A 680 2.45 -19.18 45.62
C CYS A 680 1.40 -18.10 45.32
N PHE A 681 0.70 -18.23 44.20
CA PHE A 681 -0.21 -17.21 43.72
C PHE A 681 -1.60 -17.77 43.39
N LYS A 682 -2.61 -16.94 43.65
CA LYS A 682 -4.01 -17.19 43.31
C LYS A 682 -4.43 -16.23 42.20
N LEU A 683 -5.12 -16.80 41.19
CA LEU A 683 -5.74 -16.06 40.11
C LEU A 683 -7.25 -15.95 40.33
N GLU A 684 -7.82 -14.77 40.24
CA GLU A 684 -9.24 -14.53 40.43
C GLU A 684 -9.80 -13.58 39.38
N LEU A 685 -11.06 -13.78 38.99
CA LEU A 685 -11.86 -12.92 38.16
C LEU A 685 -12.99 -12.28 38.95
N PHE A 686 -13.25 -10.99 38.74
CA PHE A 686 -14.44 -10.33 39.29
C PHE A 686 -15.60 -10.45 38.30
N THR A 687 -16.55 -11.29 38.60
CA THR A 687 -17.69 -11.63 37.75
C THR A 687 -18.98 -11.60 38.55
N LYS A 688 -20.03 -11.01 37.98
CA LYS A 688 -21.37 -10.93 38.63
C LYS A 688 -21.32 -10.36 40.08
N GLY A 689 -20.44 -9.38 40.32
CA GLY A 689 -20.31 -8.72 41.60
C GLY A 689 -19.49 -9.45 42.66
N ALA A 690 -18.82 -10.57 42.31
CA ALA A 690 -18.01 -11.38 43.23
C ALA A 690 -16.69 -11.83 42.58
N TRP A 691 -15.67 -12.06 43.42
CA TRP A 691 -14.43 -12.68 43.04
C TRP A 691 -14.61 -14.19 42.91
N LYS A 692 -14.22 -14.75 41.76
CA LYS A 692 -14.23 -16.20 41.48
C LYS A 692 -12.79 -16.64 41.20
N GLU A 693 -12.34 -17.65 41.95
CA GLU A 693 -11.02 -18.23 41.73
C GLU A 693 -10.96 -19.05 40.44
N VAL A 694 -9.86 -18.90 39.70
CA VAL A 694 -9.50 -19.75 38.56
C VAL A 694 -8.48 -20.77 39.06
N SER A 695 -8.84 -22.07 39.01
CA SER A 695 -7.96 -23.11 39.51
C SER A 695 -6.68 -23.26 38.72
N LEU A 696 -5.55 -23.21 39.40
CA LEU A 696 -4.21 -23.45 38.84
C LEU A 696 -3.62 -24.80 39.26
N LEU A 697 -4.38 -25.65 39.94
CA LEU A 697 -3.90 -26.89 40.53
C LEU A 697 -3.40 -27.93 39.51
N HIS A 698 -3.82 -27.85 38.27
CA HIS A 698 -3.42 -28.78 37.22
C HIS A 698 -2.14 -28.37 36.48
N TYR A 699 -1.57 -27.20 36.78
CA TYR A 699 -0.32 -26.78 36.23
C TYR A 699 0.86 -27.41 36.99
N LYS A 700 1.95 -27.71 36.27
CA LYS A 700 3.14 -28.32 36.87
C LYS A 700 3.75 -27.41 37.90
N ALA A 701 4.17 -27.96 39.02
CA ALA A 701 4.70 -27.23 40.16
C ALA A 701 6.02 -26.47 39.83
N ASP A 702 6.76 -26.93 38.82
CA ASP A 702 8.03 -26.36 38.36
C ASP A 702 7.92 -25.47 37.10
N ASP A 703 6.69 -25.32 36.57
CA ASP A 703 6.47 -24.47 35.39
C ASP A 703 6.34 -23.00 35.79
N PRO A 704 7.22 -22.10 35.31
CA PRO A 704 7.13 -20.68 35.56
C PRO A 704 6.06 -19.98 34.70
N VAL A 705 5.47 -20.66 33.73
CA VAL A 705 4.51 -20.12 32.75
C VAL A 705 3.14 -20.74 33.00
N ILE A 706 2.15 -19.89 33.20
CA ILE A 706 0.75 -20.27 33.37
C ILE A 706 -0.04 -19.91 32.11
N HIS A 707 -0.60 -20.92 31.46
CA HIS A 707 -1.54 -20.76 30.35
C HIS A 707 -2.94 -21.19 30.79
N THR A 708 -3.94 -20.34 30.57
CA THR A 708 -5.33 -20.57 31.06
C THR A 708 -6.33 -20.46 29.90
N GLY A 709 -6.16 -21.25 28.84
CA GLY A 709 -7.08 -21.22 27.70
C GLY A 709 -8.44 -21.86 28.01
N ASN A 710 -8.42 -23.05 28.55
CA ASN A 710 -9.65 -23.82 28.82
C ASN A 710 -10.41 -23.31 30.07
N GLU A 711 -9.71 -22.81 31.05
CA GLU A 711 -10.27 -22.37 32.35
C GLU A 711 -10.91 -20.96 32.24
N LEU A 712 -10.39 -20.09 31.39
CA LEU A 712 -10.88 -18.74 31.18
C LEU A 712 -11.79 -18.58 29.96
N GLY A 713 -11.71 -19.49 29.00
CA GLY A 713 -12.41 -19.35 27.72
C GLY A 713 -13.93 -19.17 27.87
N GLY A 714 -14.44 -18.02 27.43
CA GLY A 714 -15.85 -17.66 27.51
C GLY A 714 -16.29 -17.03 28.84
N MET A 715 -15.41 -16.93 29.85
CA MET A 715 -15.74 -16.22 31.09
C MET A 715 -15.80 -14.71 30.87
N GLN A 716 -16.76 -14.04 31.52
CA GLN A 716 -16.91 -12.59 31.50
C GLN A 716 -16.53 -12.00 32.85
N ALA A 717 -15.69 -10.97 32.86
CA ALA A 717 -15.30 -10.26 34.06
C ALA A 717 -14.82 -8.84 33.73
N SER A 718 -14.97 -7.92 34.71
CA SER A 718 -14.42 -6.57 34.62
C SER A 718 -13.05 -6.43 35.30
N LYS A 719 -12.63 -7.39 36.14
CA LYS A 719 -11.33 -7.33 36.81
C LYS A 719 -10.67 -8.71 36.82
N LEU A 720 -9.34 -8.70 36.75
CA LEU A 720 -8.48 -9.87 36.88
C LEU A 720 -7.45 -9.58 37.96
N ARG A 721 -7.27 -10.49 38.94
CA ARG A 721 -6.40 -10.29 40.09
C ARG A 721 -5.47 -11.49 40.31
N ILE A 722 -4.20 -11.21 40.55
CA ILE A 722 -3.22 -12.17 41.05
C ILE A 722 -2.81 -11.77 42.46
N THR A 723 -2.92 -12.66 43.41
CA THR A 723 -2.61 -12.42 44.83
C THR A 723 -1.53 -13.42 45.30
N ASN A 724 -0.52 -12.91 46.03
CA ASN A 724 0.45 -13.77 46.70
C ASN A 724 -0.19 -14.43 47.92
N ILE A 725 -0.35 -15.74 47.89
CA ILE A 725 -0.96 -16.55 48.99
C ILE A 725 0.07 -17.40 49.74
N SER A 726 1.37 -17.28 49.40
CA SER A 726 2.41 -18.16 49.99
C SER A 726 2.73 -17.93 51.44
N GLY A 727 2.15 -16.90 52.06
CA GLY A 727 2.40 -16.53 53.47
C GLY A 727 3.66 -15.71 53.70
N THR A 728 4.52 -15.54 52.70
CA THR A 728 5.79 -14.75 52.73
C THR A 728 5.91 -13.83 51.52
N GLU A 729 6.84 -12.87 51.60
CA GLU A 729 7.23 -12.10 50.41
C GLU A 729 7.82 -13.00 49.35
N GLN A 730 7.46 -12.81 48.08
CA GLN A 730 8.01 -13.54 46.94
C GLN A 730 8.85 -12.63 46.06
N GLN A 731 10.00 -13.12 45.63
CA GLN A 731 10.80 -12.48 44.59
C GLN A 731 10.45 -13.10 43.25
N VAL A 732 10.03 -12.29 42.29
CA VAL A 732 9.60 -12.73 40.97
C VAL A 732 10.22 -11.87 39.86
N TYR A 733 10.29 -12.42 38.66
CA TYR A 733 10.63 -11.69 37.45
C TYR A 733 9.35 -11.57 36.61
N PHE A 734 8.80 -10.38 36.49
CA PHE A 734 7.59 -10.12 35.71
C PHE A 734 7.95 -10.14 34.22
N LYS A 735 8.04 -11.32 33.62
CA LYS A 735 8.54 -11.55 32.26
C LYS A 735 7.49 -11.42 31.17
N ASN A 736 6.29 -11.87 31.45
CA ASN A 736 5.16 -11.82 30.51
C ASN A 736 3.84 -11.78 31.29
N PHE A 737 2.94 -10.94 30.83
CA PHE A 737 1.57 -10.93 31.31
C PHE A 737 0.66 -10.50 30.15
N LYS A 738 -0.10 -11.44 29.63
CA LYS A 738 -0.95 -11.22 28.47
C LYS A 738 -2.28 -11.94 28.71
N PHE A 739 -3.40 -11.29 28.39
CA PHE A 739 -4.67 -11.97 28.23
C PHE A 739 -5.31 -11.63 26.87
N ILE A 740 -6.18 -12.51 26.42
CA ILE A 740 -6.85 -12.44 25.14
C ILE A 740 -8.35 -12.25 25.41
N LYS A 741 -8.93 -11.20 24.87
CA LYS A 741 -10.38 -10.94 24.85
C LYS A 741 -11.00 -11.49 23.56
N ARG A 742 -12.28 -11.84 23.63
CA ARG A 742 -13.08 -12.21 22.46
C ARG A 742 -13.86 -11.02 21.95
#